data_4937b08c7c10fd84a40555f86b984a26
#
_entry.id   4937b08c7c10fd84a40555f86b984a26
#
_cell.length_a   1.000
_cell.length_b   1.000
_cell.length_c   1.000
_cell.angle_alpha   90.00
_cell.angle_beta   90.00
_cell.angle_gamma   90.00
#
_symmetry.space_group_name_H-M   'P 1'
#
loop_
_entity.id
_entity.type
_entity.pdbx_description
1 polymer ?
#
loop_
_entity_poly.entity_id
_entity_poly.type
_entity_poly.pdbx_seq_one_letter_code
_entity_poly.pdbx_strand_id
1 'polypeptide(L)'
;MSKSKQLNPSWFWKILGFKGGSIEVSEKGVTLHKSDKSYFIDNHSFVKKSRVEENLIFYSLVFDTSEGEVRFGKLPQAKANEVFEWLQAHWYLEIFPEINKVFKRISKKFNQSYVRSSEWPEIEKDAKNALNRFVQIPEQGLIEKIKRNPFVGIHRYATMGLGGLEDYRKAYVNKKKSKFAEYFANIESNPLTDDQINACIIDEDNNLVLAGAGTGKTSTMIGRAGFLLEDAQAKPQDILMIAFAKKAAEEMQDRMKERINRDDVSISTFHKLGKDIIARVENGSPSISKYAEDKQGVLKHDINIWITGLLEKKDYKDKVLEYFEDYLFIEEDPFSFDSEGEYLEYLEANEIRTFKGEKVKGHGERIIANHLFRMGIEYQYEEPYKYTTRTLDYGQYKPDFYLPEYGIYIEHFGTARDGSTAPYIDMDLYQQGMDWKRTLHENNNTQLVETFFYEHIEGNLKKVLNERLTEVGIKFKPLPDEAVLETLRESGDITAFASLVTDIIKLLKVNWFDQSKLDKKIKNSPYPKHLEVMLELVDPIMKTYQEELDASEEIDFEDMIGKALDYVETGRFKSTWKYIMVDEFQDISDSRARLVQALQRSSKKCSIFCVGDDWQAIYRFQARDISFTTGFDAFFGATKSTT
;
A
#
# COMPACT_ATOMS: atom_id res chain seq x y z
N MET A 1 1.76 -43.70 26.93
CA MET A 1 1.16 -45.02 27.31
C MET A 1 -0.11 -44.70 28.07
N SER A 2 -1.29 -44.77 27.42
CA SER A 2 -2.59 -44.58 28.04
C SER A 2 -2.90 -45.82 28.89
N LYS A 3 -3.05 -45.62 30.17
CA LYS A 3 -3.54 -46.69 31.06
C LYS A 3 -5.05 -46.70 30.91
N SER A 4 -5.58 -47.66 30.15
CA SER A 4 -6.99 -48.03 30.24
C SER A 4 -7.25 -48.52 31.67
N LYS A 5 -8.25 -47.97 32.34
CA LYS A 5 -8.74 -48.51 33.62
C LYS A 5 -9.85 -49.49 33.34
N GLN A 6 -9.59 -50.76 33.53
CA GLN A 6 -10.61 -51.79 33.54
C GLN A 6 -11.41 -51.67 34.84
N LEU A 7 -12.69 -51.36 34.70
CA LEU A 7 -13.63 -51.40 35.81
C LEU A 7 -14.12 -52.82 36.00
N ASN A 8 -13.51 -53.52 36.95
CA ASN A 8 -13.90 -54.85 37.31
C ASN A 8 -15.10 -54.82 38.28
N PRO A 9 -16.28 -55.25 37.88
CA PRO A 9 -17.48 -55.06 38.64
C PRO A 9 -17.75 -56.26 39.55
N SER A 10 -16.85 -56.54 40.51
CA SER A 10 -17.04 -57.80 41.29
C SER A 10 -18.26 -57.85 42.23
N TRP A 11 -18.76 -56.72 42.70
CA TRP A 11 -19.94 -56.69 43.55
C TRP A 11 -21.19 -56.05 42.92
N PHE A 12 -21.01 -54.96 42.16
CA PHE A 12 -22.08 -54.17 41.56
C PHE A 12 -22.84 -54.95 40.46
N TRP A 13 -22.11 -55.70 39.63
CA TRP A 13 -22.67 -56.47 38.52
C TRP A 13 -23.35 -57.80 38.99
N LYS A 14 -22.93 -58.41 40.12
CA LYS A 14 -23.61 -59.53 40.73
C LYS A 14 -24.99 -59.14 41.21
N ILE A 15 -25.20 -57.94 41.70
CA ILE A 15 -26.48 -57.37 42.12
C ILE A 15 -27.42 -57.10 40.94
N LEU A 16 -26.82 -56.71 39.71
CA LEU A 16 -27.59 -56.42 38.51
C LEU A 16 -27.97 -57.65 37.66
N GLY A 17 -27.56 -58.85 38.05
CA GLY A 17 -27.90 -60.09 37.34
C GLY A 17 -27.13 -60.29 36.03
N PHE A 18 -26.04 -59.60 35.80
CA PHE A 18 -25.18 -59.77 34.62
C PHE A 18 -24.21 -60.95 34.81
N LYS A 19 -24.47 -62.06 34.13
CA LYS A 19 -23.47 -63.13 33.97
C LYS A 19 -22.60 -62.84 32.79
N GLY A 20 -21.31 -62.39 33.01
CA GLY A 20 -20.25 -62.41 32.03
C GLY A 20 -20.08 -61.20 31.17
N GLY A 21 -20.33 -59.92 31.62
CA GLY A 21 -20.01 -58.73 30.91
C GLY A 21 -19.19 -57.73 31.72
N SER A 22 -18.34 -56.92 31.07
CA SER A 22 -17.64 -55.78 31.69
C SER A 22 -17.67 -54.57 30.77
N ILE A 23 -17.49 -53.38 31.35
CA ILE A 23 -17.41 -52.11 30.63
C ILE A 23 -16.05 -51.47 30.96
N GLU A 24 -15.29 -51.18 29.92
CA GLU A 24 -14.03 -50.46 30.03
C GLU A 24 -14.18 -49.05 29.46
N VAL A 25 -13.79 -48.04 30.22
CA VAL A 25 -13.82 -46.64 29.80
C VAL A 25 -12.40 -46.18 29.54
N SER A 26 -12.16 -45.62 28.37
CA SER A 26 -10.85 -45.10 27.91
C SER A 26 -10.97 -43.75 27.23
N GLU A 27 -9.85 -43.09 27.01
CA GLU A 27 -9.81 -41.83 26.25
C GLU A 27 -10.38 -41.93 24.82
N LYS A 28 -10.42 -43.13 24.25
CA LYS A 28 -10.91 -43.35 22.88
C LYS A 28 -12.40 -43.70 22.84
N GLY A 29 -12.97 -44.16 23.92
CA GLY A 29 -14.37 -44.60 23.99
C GLY A 29 -14.63 -45.60 25.09
N VAL A 30 -15.81 -46.16 25.04
CA VAL A 30 -16.27 -47.23 25.96
C VAL A 30 -16.24 -48.55 25.24
N THR A 31 -15.59 -49.54 25.83
CA THR A 31 -15.61 -50.92 25.33
C THR A 31 -16.55 -51.74 26.20
N LEU A 32 -17.56 -52.35 25.57
CA LEU A 32 -18.51 -53.24 26.17
C LEU A 32 -18.09 -54.69 25.91
N HIS A 33 -17.78 -55.44 26.96
CA HIS A 33 -17.46 -56.83 26.84
C HIS A 33 -18.72 -57.67 27.22
N LYS A 34 -19.19 -58.48 26.29
CA LYS A 34 -20.35 -59.35 26.51
C LYS A 34 -20.07 -60.75 26.01
N SER A 35 -19.94 -61.72 26.91
CA SER A 35 -19.56 -63.10 26.61
C SER A 35 -18.26 -63.13 25.78
N ASP A 36 -18.27 -63.61 24.54
CA ASP A 36 -17.11 -63.75 23.66
C ASP A 36 -16.92 -62.58 22.70
N LYS A 37 -17.70 -61.50 22.80
CA LYS A 37 -17.65 -60.33 21.93
C LYS A 37 -17.36 -59.05 22.71
N SER A 38 -16.55 -58.17 22.08
CA SER A 38 -16.29 -56.83 22.58
C SER A 38 -16.78 -55.80 21.58
N TYR A 39 -17.54 -54.81 22.05
CA TYR A 39 -18.09 -53.73 21.24
C TYR A 39 -17.46 -52.46 21.69
N PHE A 40 -16.84 -51.73 20.74
CA PHE A 40 -16.25 -50.44 20.99
C PHE A 40 -17.20 -49.31 20.55
N ILE A 41 -17.44 -48.37 21.44
CA ILE A 41 -18.24 -47.18 21.21
C ILE A 41 -17.29 -45.98 21.37
N ASP A 42 -17.03 -45.28 20.30
CA ASP A 42 -16.18 -44.10 20.36
C ASP A 42 -16.82 -42.96 21.18
N ASN A 43 -15.99 -42.03 21.63
CA ASN A 43 -16.42 -40.92 22.49
C ASN A 43 -17.53 -40.05 21.89
N HIS A 44 -17.57 -39.87 20.57
CA HIS A 44 -18.61 -39.11 19.89
C HIS A 44 -19.94 -39.87 19.85
N SER A 45 -19.86 -41.16 19.65
CA SER A 45 -21.02 -42.04 19.56
C SER A 45 -21.63 -42.34 20.92
N PHE A 46 -20.84 -42.40 22.01
CA PHE A 46 -21.31 -42.79 23.33
C PHE A 46 -22.48 -41.94 23.82
N VAL A 47 -22.39 -40.63 23.79
CA VAL A 47 -23.44 -39.73 24.30
C VAL A 47 -24.63 -39.62 23.35
N LYS A 48 -24.39 -39.73 22.01
CA LYS A 48 -25.48 -39.69 21.01
C LYS A 48 -26.24 -41.01 20.87
N LYS A 49 -25.54 -42.12 21.08
CA LYS A 49 -26.02 -43.45 20.74
C LYS A 49 -26.25 -44.34 21.98
N SER A 50 -26.16 -43.76 23.17
CA SER A 50 -26.43 -44.47 24.42
C SER A 50 -27.67 -43.88 25.06
N ARG A 51 -28.61 -44.73 25.43
CA ARG A 51 -29.88 -44.33 26.03
C ARG A 51 -30.40 -45.39 27.01
N VAL A 52 -31.29 -44.96 27.91
CA VAL A 52 -32.08 -45.85 28.74
C VAL A 52 -33.41 -46.02 28.05
N GLU A 53 -33.78 -47.26 27.72
CA GLU A 53 -35.07 -47.59 27.13
C GLU A 53 -35.98 -48.33 28.15
N GLU A 54 -37.27 -47.96 28.16
CA GLU A 54 -38.30 -48.59 28.91
C GLU A 54 -38.86 -49.78 28.13
N ASN A 55 -38.90 -50.95 28.79
CA ASN A 55 -39.63 -52.14 28.34
C ASN A 55 -40.71 -52.46 29.37
N LEU A 56 -41.84 -52.97 28.99
CA LEU A 56 -43.09 -53.22 29.75
C LEU A 56 -42.99 -53.34 31.29
N ILE A 57 -41.85 -53.74 31.84
CA ILE A 57 -41.65 -53.92 33.30
C ILE A 57 -40.20 -53.49 33.71
N PHE A 58 -39.28 -53.43 32.80
CA PHE A 58 -37.87 -53.23 33.08
C PHE A 58 -37.26 -52.20 32.10
N TYR A 59 -36.12 -51.62 32.46
CA TYR A 59 -35.34 -50.70 31.66
C TYR A 59 -34.11 -51.41 31.12
N SER A 60 -33.71 -51.01 29.93
CA SER A 60 -32.49 -51.48 29.29
C SER A 60 -31.55 -50.32 29.03
N LEU A 61 -30.27 -50.50 29.28
CA LEU A 61 -29.22 -49.65 28.72
C LEU A 61 -28.97 -50.10 27.28
N VAL A 62 -29.16 -49.19 26.35
CA VAL A 62 -28.97 -49.44 24.89
C VAL A 62 -27.79 -48.65 24.39
N PHE A 63 -26.93 -49.32 23.66
CA PHE A 63 -25.74 -48.76 23.04
C PHE A 63 -25.78 -49.10 21.55
N ASP A 64 -25.80 -48.06 20.71
CA ASP A 64 -25.70 -48.25 19.26
C ASP A 64 -24.23 -48.39 18.86
N THR A 65 -23.88 -49.55 18.32
CA THR A 65 -22.53 -49.88 17.85
C THR A 65 -22.50 -49.99 16.33
N SER A 66 -21.32 -50.08 15.74
CA SER A 66 -21.15 -50.34 14.31
C SER A 66 -21.72 -51.68 13.84
N GLU A 67 -21.93 -52.63 14.75
CA GLU A 67 -22.52 -53.95 14.50
C GLU A 67 -24.01 -54.04 14.87
N GLY A 68 -24.65 -52.92 15.26
CA GLY A 68 -26.02 -52.84 15.69
C GLY A 68 -26.18 -52.49 17.18
N GLU A 69 -27.42 -52.52 17.67
CA GLU A 69 -27.74 -52.20 19.07
C GLU A 69 -27.26 -53.29 20.01
N VAL A 70 -26.50 -52.91 21.03
CA VAL A 70 -26.12 -53.77 22.14
C VAL A 70 -26.99 -53.37 23.36
N ARG A 71 -27.82 -54.32 23.84
CA ARG A 71 -28.78 -54.10 24.97
C ARG A 71 -28.34 -54.82 26.22
N PHE A 72 -28.32 -54.06 27.33
CA PHE A 72 -28.19 -54.60 28.69
C PHE A 72 -29.54 -54.42 29.42
N GLY A 73 -30.39 -55.43 29.48
CA GLY A 73 -31.75 -55.30 29.85
C GLY A 73 -32.10 -55.87 31.25
N LYS A 74 -33.38 -55.74 31.60
CA LYS A 74 -34.02 -56.25 32.87
C LYS A 74 -33.57 -55.46 34.13
N LEU A 75 -33.34 -54.15 34.01
CA LEU A 75 -32.99 -53.29 35.14
C LEU A 75 -34.25 -52.56 35.68
N PRO A 76 -34.40 -52.34 36.99
CA PRO A 76 -35.29 -51.31 37.50
C PRO A 76 -34.89 -49.92 37.02
N GLN A 77 -35.85 -49.01 36.74
CA GLN A 77 -35.59 -47.66 36.20
C GLN A 77 -34.51 -46.91 36.97
N ALA A 78 -34.63 -46.83 38.28
CA ALA A 78 -33.66 -46.13 39.12
C ALA A 78 -32.23 -46.65 38.95
N LYS A 79 -32.06 -47.96 38.78
CA LYS A 79 -30.74 -48.58 38.59
C LYS A 79 -30.19 -48.38 37.15
N ALA A 80 -31.03 -48.37 36.13
CA ALA A 80 -30.63 -48.10 34.76
C ALA A 80 -30.13 -46.72 34.66
N ASN A 81 -30.83 -45.72 35.22
CA ASN A 81 -30.40 -44.33 35.25
C ASN A 81 -29.14 -44.15 36.07
N GLU A 82 -29.02 -44.73 37.25
CA GLU A 82 -27.83 -44.69 38.10
C GLU A 82 -26.58 -45.21 37.38
N VAL A 83 -26.69 -46.35 36.69
CA VAL A 83 -25.59 -46.91 35.92
C VAL A 83 -25.22 -46.03 34.71
N PHE A 84 -26.22 -45.49 34.02
CA PHE A 84 -26.00 -44.63 32.88
C PHE A 84 -25.32 -43.33 33.29
N GLU A 85 -25.80 -42.68 34.35
CA GLU A 85 -25.15 -41.48 34.92
C GLU A 85 -23.75 -41.78 35.42
N TRP A 86 -23.54 -42.91 36.06
CA TRP A 86 -22.21 -43.33 36.50
C TRP A 86 -21.22 -43.53 35.32
N LEU A 87 -21.66 -44.19 34.24
CA LEU A 87 -20.85 -44.35 33.01
C LEU A 87 -20.54 -43.02 32.36
N GLN A 88 -21.52 -42.13 32.22
CA GLN A 88 -21.32 -40.78 31.71
C GLN A 88 -20.33 -40.01 32.58
N ALA A 89 -20.47 -40.05 33.91
CA ALA A 89 -19.57 -39.35 34.82
C ALA A 89 -18.12 -39.87 34.67
N HIS A 90 -17.93 -41.18 34.58
CA HIS A 90 -16.62 -41.79 34.40
C HIS A 90 -15.97 -41.37 33.07
N TRP A 91 -16.75 -41.40 32.01
CA TRP A 91 -16.28 -40.95 30.70
C TRP A 91 -15.87 -39.47 30.70
N TYR A 92 -16.71 -38.59 31.26
CA TYR A 92 -16.34 -37.16 31.40
C TYR A 92 -15.09 -36.98 32.26
N LEU A 93 -14.90 -37.76 33.31
CA LEU A 93 -13.72 -37.67 34.16
C LEU A 93 -12.46 -38.19 33.44
N GLU A 94 -12.58 -39.17 32.56
CA GLU A 94 -11.46 -39.70 31.76
C GLU A 94 -10.97 -38.67 30.75
N ILE A 95 -11.86 -38.00 30.01
CA ILE A 95 -11.48 -36.97 29.01
C ILE A 95 -11.16 -35.62 29.65
N PHE A 96 -11.54 -35.39 30.92
CA PHE A 96 -11.34 -34.12 31.62
C PHE A 96 -9.90 -33.57 31.57
N PRO A 97 -8.83 -34.35 31.78
CA PRO A 97 -7.47 -33.81 31.77
C PRO A 97 -7.11 -33.12 30.48
N GLU A 98 -7.51 -33.67 29.34
CA GLU A 98 -7.21 -33.07 28.01
C GLU A 98 -8.11 -31.86 27.76
N ILE A 99 -9.40 -31.93 28.02
CA ILE A 99 -10.31 -30.80 27.89
C ILE A 99 -9.84 -29.64 28.78
N ASN A 100 -9.44 -29.91 30.02
CA ASN A 100 -8.94 -28.89 30.93
C ASN A 100 -7.63 -28.30 30.47
N LYS A 101 -6.73 -29.06 29.84
CA LYS A 101 -5.48 -28.55 29.24
C LYS A 101 -5.78 -27.56 28.14
N VAL A 102 -6.66 -27.90 27.21
CA VAL A 102 -7.05 -26.97 26.10
C VAL A 102 -7.77 -25.75 26.67
N PHE A 103 -8.73 -25.96 27.59
CA PHE A 103 -9.45 -24.87 28.24
C PHE A 103 -8.52 -23.89 28.96
N LYS A 104 -7.58 -24.39 29.76
CA LYS A 104 -6.60 -23.53 30.45
C LYS A 104 -5.76 -22.73 29.50
N ARG A 105 -5.30 -23.32 28.36
CA ARG A 105 -4.52 -22.63 27.34
C ARG A 105 -5.32 -21.50 26.70
N ILE A 106 -6.56 -21.79 26.24
CA ILE A 106 -7.44 -20.79 25.64
C ILE A 106 -7.82 -19.71 26.64
N SER A 107 -8.31 -20.11 27.83
CA SER A 107 -8.69 -19.15 28.90
C SER A 107 -7.56 -18.24 29.33
N LYS A 108 -6.33 -18.76 29.40
CA LYS A 108 -5.15 -17.95 29.70
C LYS A 108 -4.97 -16.85 28.64
N LYS A 109 -5.08 -17.21 27.36
CA LYS A 109 -4.97 -16.24 26.25
C LYS A 109 -6.05 -15.17 26.37
N PHE A 110 -7.31 -15.58 26.52
CA PHE A 110 -8.44 -14.66 26.67
C PHE A 110 -8.37 -13.77 27.93
N ASN A 111 -7.77 -14.22 29.02
CA ASN A 111 -7.66 -13.42 30.24
C ASN A 111 -6.48 -12.45 30.24
N GLN A 112 -5.42 -12.73 29.48
CA GLN A 112 -4.15 -11.99 29.56
C GLN A 112 -3.90 -11.06 28.40
N SER A 113 -4.45 -11.32 27.20
CA SER A 113 -4.17 -10.52 26.01
C SER A 113 -5.42 -10.32 25.17
N TYR A 114 -5.40 -9.29 24.34
CA TYR A 114 -6.32 -9.12 23.22
C TYR A 114 -6.12 -10.28 22.24
N VAL A 115 -7.21 -10.88 21.76
CA VAL A 115 -7.14 -11.95 20.76
C VAL A 115 -7.17 -11.35 19.38
N ARG A 116 -6.04 -11.38 18.67
CA ARG A 116 -5.90 -10.84 17.32
C ARG A 116 -6.63 -11.69 16.29
N SER A 117 -6.94 -11.10 15.14
CA SER A 117 -7.62 -11.79 14.04
C SER A 117 -6.81 -12.96 13.49
N SER A 118 -5.48 -12.84 13.42
CA SER A 118 -4.58 -13.94 13.01
C SER A 118 -4.55 -15.11 13.99
N GLU A 119 -4.84 -14.88 15.26
CA GLU A 119 -4.80 -15.91 16.32
C GLU A 119 -6.11 -16.70 16.45
N TRP A 120 -7.24 -16.06 16.08
CA TRP A 120 -8.55 -16.63 16.26
C TRP A 120 -8.77 -17.95 15.54
N PRO A 121 -8.40 -18.16 14.26
CA PRO A 121 -8.62 -19.43 13.56
C PRO A 121 -7.98 -20.64 14.24
N GLU A 122 -6.78 -20.48 14.82
CA GLU A 122 -6.11 -21.54 15.57
C GLU A 122 -6.84 -21.85 16.88
N ILE A 123 -7.25 -20.81 17.61
CA ILE A 123 -8.01 -20.94 18.86
C ILE A 123 -9.35 -21.62 18.61
N GLU A 124 -10.08 -21.17 17.58
CA GLU A 124 -11.38 -21.75 17.22
C GLU A 124 -11.25 -23.22 16.81
N LYS A 125 -10.24 -23.55 15.99
CA LYS A 125 -9.93 -24.92 15.59
C LYS A 125 -9.64 -25.80 16.80
N ASP A 126 -8.81 -25.33 17.73
CA ASP A 126 -8.49 -26.07 18.95
C ASP A 126 -9.71 -26.29 19.81
N ALA A 127 -10.56 -25.26 19.97
CA ALA A 127 -11.81 -25.38 20.72
C ALA A 127 -12.81 -26.35 20.05
N LYS A 128 -12.96 -26.28 18.71
CA LYS A 128 -13.82 -27.21 17.94
C LYS A 128 -13.30 -28.64 18.01
N ASN A 129 -11.99 -28.85 17.92
CA ASN A 129 -11.38 -30.17 18.06
C ASN A 129 -11.64 -30.77 19.47
N ALA A 130 -11.54 -29.95 20.50
CA ALA A 130 -11.85 -30.36 21.85
C ALA A 130 -13.36 -30.60 22.05
N LEU A 131 -14.22 -29.76 21.45
CA LEU A 131 -15.67 -29.94 21.47
C LEU A 131 -16.10 -31.25 20.82
N ASN A 132 -15.48 -31.68 19.74
CA ASN A 132 -15.78 -32.93 19.05
C ASN A 132 -15.55 -34.20 19.92
N ARG A 133 -14.88 -34.05 21.07
CA ARG A 133 -14.66 -35.15 22.01
C ARG A 133 -15.83 -35.38 22.96
N PHE A 134 -16.78 -34.44 23.04
CA PHE A 134 -18.00 -34.57 23.82
C PHE A 134 -19.18 -33.92 23.10
N VAL A 135 -20.37 -34.49 23.26
CA VAL A 135 -21.57 -34.05 22.51
C VAL A 135 -22.38 -33.03 23.28
N GLN A 136 -22.42 -33.15 24.59
CA GLN A 136 -23.15 -32.22 25.46
C GLN A 136 -22.32 -31.85 26.68
N ILE A 137 -22.61 -30.68 27.24
CA ILE A 137 -22.01 -30.26 28.51
C ILE A 137 -22.53 -31.19 29.62
N PRO A 138 -21.66 -31.72 30.52
CA PRO A 138 -22.09 -32.52 31.64
C PRO A 138 -23.19 -31.83 32.46
N GLU A 139 -24.23 -32.54 32.83
CA GLU A 139 -25.29 -32.01 33.68
C GLU A 139 -24.77 -31.54 35.04
N GLN A 140 -25.48 -30.59 35.64
CA GLN A 140 -25.09 -30.08 36.96
C GLN A 140 -25.35 -31.18 38.02
N GLY A 141 -24.32 -31.58 38.72
CA GLY A 141 -24.37 -32.68 39.70
C GLY A 141 -23.77 -34.00 39.22
N LEU A 142 -23.65 -34.21 37.88
CA LEU A 142 -23.02 -35.41 37.33
C LEU A 142 -21.52 -35.46 37.66
N ILE A 143 -20.87 -34.31 37.56
CA ILE A 143 -19.47 -34.11 37.97
C ILE A 143 -19.35 -32.83 38.80
N GLU A 144 -18.26 -32.68 39.54
CA GLU A 144 -18.00 -31.50 40.34
C GLU A 144 -18.00 -30.25 39.47
N LYS A 145 -18.54 -29.13 39.97
CA LYS A 145 -18.57 -27.84 39.26
C LYS A 145 -17.21 -27.41 38.67
N ILE A 146 -16.12 -27.64 39.43
CA ILE A 146 -14.75 -27.30 38.99
C ILE A 146 -14.38 -28.12 37.76
N LYS A 147 -14.78 -29.38 37.67
CA LYS A 147 -14.50 -30.27 36.52
C LYS A 147 -15.48 -30.04 35.36
N ARG A 148 -16.67 -29.49 35.62
CA ARG A 148 -17.64 -29.08 34.59
C ARG A 148 -17.23 -27.80 33.84
N ASN A 149 -16.64 -26.85 34.53
CA ASN A 149 -16.29 -25.55 33.94
C ASN A 149 -15.46 -25.63 32.65
N PRO A 150 -14.45 -26.49 32.49
CA PRO A 150 -13.72 -26.65 31.22
C PRO A 150 -14.59 -27.04 30.03
N PHE A 151 -15.58 -27.91 30.22
CA PHE A 151 -16.52 -28.32 29.15
C PHE A 151 -17.40 -27.15 28.73
N VAL A 152 -17.93 -26.39 29.68
CA VAL A 152 -18.72 -25.17 29.44
C VAL A 152 -17.87 -24.15 28.69
N GLY A 153 -16.63 -23.95 29.10
CA GLY A 153 -15.72 -23.01 28.48
C GLY A 153 -15.33 -23.39 27.03
N ILE A 154 -14.99 -24.65 26.80
CA ILE A 154 -14.69 -25.16 25.46
C ILE A 154 -15.90 -25.04 24.53
N HIS A 155 -17.09 -25.42 24.99
CA HIS A 155 -18.31 -25.25 24.21
C HIS A 155 -18.52 -23.80 23.82
N ARG A 156 -18.40 -22.88 24.80
CA ARG A 156 -18.47 -21.41 24.52
C ARG A 156 -17.47 -20.96 23.47
N TYR A 157 -16.19 -21.32 23.61
CA TYR A 157 -15.16 -20.91 22.67
C TYR A 157 -15.33 -21.48 21.25
N ALA A 158 -15.83 -22.71 21.16
CA ALA A 158 -16.08 -23.40 19.89
C ALA A 158 -17.31 -22.86 19.14
N THR A 159 -18.29 -22.26 19.86
CA THR A 159 -19.56 -21.83 19.28
C THR A 159 -19.78 -20.32 19.23
N MET A 160 -18.87 -19.52 19.83
CA MET A 160 -19.07 -18.09 19.94
C MET A 160 -18.94 -17.34 18.60
N GLY A 161 -18.20 -17.85 17.62
CA GLY A 161 -17.98 -17.23 16.33
C GLY A 161 -17.32 -15.84 16.41
N LEU A 162 -17.36 -15.08 15.31
CA LEU A 162 -16.78 -13.74 15.27
C LEU A 162 -17.53 -12.73 16.13
N GLY A 163 -18.87 -12.84 16.22
CA GLY A 163 -19.67 -11.94 17.08
C GLY A 163 -19.29 -12.06 18.56
N GLY A 164 -19.18 -13.30 19.06
CA GLY A 164 -18.75 -13.52 20.45
C GLY A 164 -17.30 -13.14 20.71
N LEU A 165 -16.43 -13.23 19.70
CA LEU A 165 -15.07 -12.69 19.77
C LEU A 165 -15.05 -11.17 19.95
N GLU A 166 -15.88 -10.44 19.18
CA GLU A 166 -16.00 -8.98 19.30
C GLU A 166 -16.54 -8.54 20.66
N ASP A 167 -17.54 -9.25 21.21
CA ASP A 167 -18.04 -8.99 22.55
C ASP A 167 -16.96 -9.21 23.61
N TYR A 168 -16.15 -10.25 23.44
CA TYR A 168 -14.99 -10.47 24.29
C TYR A 168 -13.95 -9.35 24.17
N ARG A 169 -13.62 -8.91 22.95
CA ARG A 169 -12.67 -7.81 22.70
C ARG A 169 -13.12 -6.53 23.39
N LYS A 170 -14.41 -6.17 23.27
CA LYS A 170 -15.00 -5.03 23.98
C LYS A 170 -14.88 -5.16 25.51
N ALA A 171 -15.21 -6.33 26.04
CA ALA A 171 -15.09 -6.60 27.48
C ALA A 171 -13.63 -6.51 27.97
N TYR A 172 -12.67 -7.00 27.16
CA TYR A 172 -11.25 -6.89 27.45
C TYR A 172 -10.80 -5.43 27.49
N VAL A 173 -11.17 -4.62 26.47
CA VAL A 173 -10.84 -3.18 26.42
C VAL A 173 -11.40 -2.46 27.64
N ASN A 174 -12.68 -2.66 27.98
CA ASN A 174 -13.31 -2.03 29.14
C ASN A 174 -12.62 -2.41 30.47
N LYS A 175 -12.26 -3.67 30.61
CA LYS A 175 -11.52 -4.15 31.78
C LYS A 175 -10.14 -3.47 31.90
N LYS A 176 -9.42 -3.30 30.77
CA LYS A 176 -8.12 -2.64 30.76
C LYS A 176 -8.24 -1.14 31.00
N LYS A 177 -9.25 -0.48 30.42
CA LYS A 177 -9.57 0.93 30.74
C LYS A 177 -9.71 1.16 32.23
N SER A 178 -10.54 0.36 32.89
CA SER A 178 -10.75 0.49 34.32
C SER A 178 -9.49 0.20 35.15
N LYS A 179 -8.70 -0.82 34.74
CA LYS A 179 -7.45 -1.19 35.45
C LYS A 179 -6.38 -0.11 35.34
N PHE A 180 -6.28 0.55 34.21
CA PHE A 180 -5.24 1.53 33.88
C PHE A 180 -5.75 2.98 33.83
N ALA A 181 -6.90 3.26 34.45
CA ALA A 181 -7.52 4.60 34.41
C ALA A 181 -6.57 5.69 34.93
N GLU A 182 -5.88 5.46 36.05
CA GLU A 182 -4.93 6.40 36.62
C GLU A 182 -3.70 6.61 35.70
N TYR A 183 -3.21 5.53 35.06
CA TYR A 183 -2.14 5.62 34.08
C TYR A 183 -2.51 6.52 32.90
N PHE A 184 -3.68 6.30 32.27
CA PHE A 184 -4.11 7.09 31.12
C PHE A 184 -4.50 8.53 31.46
N ALA A 185 -4.84 8.81 32.72
CA ALA A 185 -5.11 10.15 33.18
C ALA A 185 -3.84 10.99 33.39
N ASN A 186 -2.69 10.34 33.64
CA ASN A 186 -1.45 11.01 34.05
C ASN A 186 -0.27 10.85 33.09
N ILE A 187 -0.42 10.08 31.99
CA ILE A 187 0.68 9.78 31.07
C ILE A 187 1.14 11.01 30.26
N GLU A 188 0.26 11.96 30.04
CA GLU A 188 0.53 13.22 29.36
C GLU A 188 0.07 14.40 30.19
N SER A 189 0.41 15.61 29.76
CA SER A 189 -0.02 16.84 30.44
C SER A 189 -1.54 17.00 30.51
N ASN A 190 -2.24 16.46 29.52
CA ASN A 190 -3.70 16.34 29.49
C ASN A 190 -4.09 14.86 29.46
N PRO A 191 -5.16 14.45 30.17
CA PRO A 191 -5.66 13.08 30.10
C PRO A 191 -5.95 12.65 28.67
N LEU A 192 -5.63 11.40 28.35
CA LEU A 192 -6.01 10.84 27.04
C LEU A 192 -7.52 10.72 26.92
N THR A 193 -8.05 11.00 25.73
CA THR A 193 -9.48 10.82 25.41
C THR A 193 -9.84 9.34 25.38
N ASP A 194 -11.13 9.04 25.42
CA ASP A 194 -11.64 7.68 25.37
C ASP A 194 -11.19 6.92 24.09
N ASP A 195 -11.14 7.60 22.94
CA ASP A 195 -10.71 7.02 21.68
C ASP A 195 -9.19 6.78 21.66
N GLN A 196 -8.40 7.69 22.20
CA GLN A 196 -6.96 7.50 22.37
C GLN A 196 -6.67 6.32 23.32
N ILE A 197 -7.41 6.19 24.42
CA ILE A 197 -7.30 5.05 25.34
C ILE A 197 -7.67 3.75 24.63
N ASN A 198 -8.75 3.74 23.84
CA ASN A 198 -9.13 2.58 23.03
C ASN A 198 -8.00 2.19 22.07
N ALA A 199 -7.43 3.16 21.34
CA ALA A 199 -6.30 2.94 20.45
C ALA A 199 -5.06 2.38 21.17
N CYS A 200 -4.80 2.82 22.40
CA CYS A 200 -3.70 2.28 23.21
C CYS A 200 -3.91 0.81 23.62
N ILE A 201 -5.15 0.40 23.89
CA ILE A 201 -5.47 -0.93 24.43
C ILE A 201 -5.72 -1.97 23.34
N ILE A 202 -6.37 -1.58 22.24
CA ILE A 202 -6.66 -2.47 21.12
C ILE A 202 -5.35 -2.94 20.50
N ASP A 203 -5.16 -4.26 20.45
CA ASP A 203 -3.95 -4.90 19.96
C ASP A 203 -4.25 -5.88 18.82
N GLU A 204 -4.77 -5.34 17.69
CA GLU A 204 -4.98 -6.12 16.48
C GLU A 204 -3.65 -6.35 15.75
N ASP A 205 -3.63 -7.22 14.74
CA ASP A 205 -2.44 -7.46 13.91
C ASP A 205 -1.94 -6.15 13.29
N ASN A 206 -2.86 -5.33 12.79
CA ASN A 206 -2.59 -4.00 12.25
C ASN A 206 -3.57 -3.00 12.84
N ASN A 207 -3.07 -1.86 13.29
CA ASN A 207 -3.86 -0.81 13.90
C ASN A 207 -3.55 0.50 13.19
N LEU A 208 -4.58 1.19 12.73
CA LEU A 208 -4.49 2.51 12.11
C LEU A 208 -5.28 3.51 12.95
N VAL A 209 -4.62 4.56 13.39
CA VAL A 209 -5.24 5.69 14.09
C VAL A 209 -5.25 6.89 13.17
N LEU A 210 -6.44 7.35 12.80
CA LEU A 210 -6.63 8.56 11.99
C LEU A 210 -7.00 9.72 12.91
N ALA A 211 -6.17 10.75 12.93
CA ALA A 211 -6.34 11.85 13.86
C ALA A 211 -5.76 13.14 13.24
N GLY A 212 -6.52 14.23 13.30
CA GLY A 212 -6.13 15.53 12.74
C GLY A 212 -4.88 16.13 13.41
N ALA A 213 -4.40 17.25 12.86
CA ALA A 213 -3.27 17.98 13.44
C ALA A 213 -3.59 18.44 14.88
N GLY A 214 -2.65 18.28 15.79
CA GLY A 214 -2.79 18.73 17.18
C GLY A 214 -3.74 17.88 18.06
N THR A 215 -4.30 16.79 17.57
CA THR A 215 -5.22 15.92 18.32
C THR A 215 -4.51 14.91 19.23
N GLY A 216 -3.19 14.97 19.37
CA GLY A 216 -2.44 14.10 20.27
C GLY A 216 -1.99 12.76 19.67
N LYS A 217 -1.70 12.71 18.36
CA LYS A 217 -1.15 11.51 17.68
C LYS A 217 0.05 10.92 18.42
N THR A 218 1.08 11.72 18.65
CA THR A 218 2.28 11.30 19.36
C THR A 218 2.00 10.90 20.82
N SER A 219 1.05 11.58 21.49
CA SER A 219 0.62 11.21 22.86
C SER A 219 -0.03 9.83 22.89
N THR A 220 -0.80 9.47 21.86
CA THR A 220 -1.39 8.13 21.72
C THR A 220 -0.31 7.07 21.53
N MET A 221 0.73 7.35 20.73
CA MET A 221 1.86 6.43 20.56
C MET A 221 2.63 6.20 21.87
N ILE A 222 2.96 7.27 22.60
CA ILE A 222 3.63 7.20 23.91
C ILE A 222 2.74 6.44 24.92
N GLY A 223 1.44 6.77 24.95
CA GLY A 223 0.46 6.09 25.79
C GLY A 223 0.38 4.59 25.52
N ARG A 224 0.37 4.19 24.22
CA ARG A 224 0.37 2.78 23.84
C ARG A 224 1.67 2.07 24.21
N ALA A 225 2.84 2.66 23.92
CA ALA A 225 4.12 2.07 24.25
C ALA A 225 4.24 1.83 25.75
N GLY A 226 3.91 2.82 26.57
CA GLY A 226 3.92 2.68 28.01
C GLY A 226 2.89 1.69 28.54
N PHE A 227 1.67 1.66 28.00
CA PHE A 227 0.66 0.66 28.36
C PHE A 227 1.15 -0.77 28.11
N LEU A 228 1.80 -1.02 26.97
CA LEU A 228 2.36 -2.36 26.65
C LEU A 228 3.44 -2.78 27.63
N LEU A 229 4.25 -1.84 28.11
CA LEU A 229 5.28 -2.08 29.12
C LEU A 229 4.68 -2.30 30.51
N GLU A 230 3.75 -1.45 30.95
CA GLU A 230 3.09 -1.50 32.25
C GLU A 230 2.19 -2.75 32.43
N ASP A 231 1.51 -3.17 31.37
CA ASP A 231 0.70 -4.41 31.38
C ASP A 231 1.55 -5.67 31.13
N ALA A 232 2.87 -5.53 31.07
CA ALA A 232 3.85 -6.60 30.82
C ALA A 232 3.59 -7.43 29.53
N GLN A 233 3.00 -6.81 28.53
CA GLN A 233 2.79 -7.42 27.20
C GLN A 233 4.06 -7.37 26.37
N ALA A 234 4.89 -6.35 26.55
CA ALA A 234 6.16 -6.15 25.86
C ALA A 234 7.30 -5.84 26.84
N LYS A 235 8.52 -6.10 26.37
CA LYS A 235 9.74 -5.56 26.95
C LYS A 235 10.20 -4.40 26.07
N PRO A 236 11.04 -3.47 26.56
CA PRO A 236 11.52 -2.34 25.76
C PRO A 236 12.10 -2.72 24.40
N GLN A 237 12.91 -3.78 24.35
CA GLN A 237 13.49 -4.29 23.10
C GLN A 237 12.49 -4.94 22.13
N ASP A 238 11.26 -5.20 22.56
CA ASP A 238 10.18 -5.72 21.71
C ASP A 238 9.49 -4.61 20.91
N ILE A 239 9.74 -3.33 21.24
CA ILE A 239 9.06 -2.16 20.66
C ILE A 239 10.02 -1.37 19.77
N LEU A 240 9.59 -1.08 18.55
CA LEU A 240 10.22 -0.13 17.64
C LEU A 240 9.25 1.01 17.35
N MET A 241 9.67 2.24 17.57
CA MET A 241 8.93 3.44 17.20
C MET A 241 9.68 4.16 16.08
N ILE A 242 8.99 4.52 15.02
CA ILE A 242 9.55 5.13 13.82
C ILE A 242 8.92 6.50 13.60
N ALA A 243 9.75 7.54 13.53
CA ALA A 243 9.37 8.90 13.18
C ALA A 243 9.93 9.28 11.80
N PHE A 244 9.28 10.24 11.13
CA PHE A 244 9.77 10.75 9.85
C PHE A 244 11.00 11.64 10.01
N ALA A 245 10.97 12.55 10.97
CA ALA A 245 12.02 13.54 11.19
C ALA A 245 12.87 13.22 12.42
N LYS A 246 14.15 13.59 12.39
CA LYS A 246 15.08 13.43 13.52
C LYS A 246 14.56 14.13 14.78
N LYS A 247 14.05 15.36 14.63
CA LYS A 247 13.48 16.13 15.75
C LYS A 247 12.28 15.42 16.39
N ALA A 248 11.41 14.80 15.59
CA ALA A 248 10.27 14.03 16.09
C ALA A 248 10.72 12.78 16.86
N ALA A 249 11.76 12.09 16.35
CA ALA A 249 12.33 10.94 17.07
C ALA A 249 12.97 11.36 18.41
N GLU A 250 13.68 12.48 18.46
CA GLU A 250 14.25 13.05 19.68
C GLU A 250 13.14 13.42 20.68
N GLU A 251 12.08 14.11 20.24
CA GLU A 251 10.92 14.43 21.07
C GLU A 251 10.23 13.18 21.64
N MET A 252 10.06 12.14 20.83
CA MET A 252 9.51 10.86 21.32
C MET A 252 10.43 10.24 22.40
N GLN A 253 11.76 10.29 22.19
CA GLN A 253 12.72 9.77 23.15
C GLN A 253 12.64 10.52 24.49
N ASP A 254 12.57 11.86 24.45
CA ASP A 254 12.44 12.70 25.62
C ASP A 254 11.13 12.40 26.37
N ARG A 255 10.01 12.30 25.67
CA ARG A 255 8.70 11.94 26.25
C ARG A 255 8.71 10.54 26.87
N MET A 256 9.30 9.54 26.21
CA MET A 256 9.44 8.19 26.78
C MET A 256 10.24 8.22 28.09
N LYS A 257 11.32 9.00 28.13
CA LYS A 257 12.15 9.16 29.32
C LYS A 257 11.42 9.92 30.44
N GLU A 258 10.78 11.05 30.10
CA GLU A 258 10.13 11.91 31.11
C GLU A 258 8.83 11.30 31.66
N ARG A 259 8.02 10.68 30.80
CA ARG A 259 6.66 10.22 31.14
C ARG A 259 6.61 8.76 31.61
N ILE A 260 7.47 7.92 31.06
CA ILE A 260 7.46 6.47 31.31
C ILE A 260 8.72 6.02 32.06
N ASN A 261 9.69 6.94 32.20
CA ASN A 261 11.01 6.65 32.80
C ASN A 261 11.73 5.50 32.08
N ARG A 262 11.68 5.53 30.72
CA ARG A 262 12.32 4.55 29.82
C ARG A 262 13.12 5.26 28.74
N ASP A 263 14.38 4.85 28.58
CA ASP A 263 15.30 5.28 27.53
C ASP A 263 15.82 4.09 26.69
N ASP A 264 15.34 2.89 26.99
CA ASP A 264 15.77 1.61 26.41
C ASP A 264 14.81 1.09 25.31
N VAL A 265 13.76 1.86 24.91
CA VAL A 265 12.90 1.59 23.78
C VAL A 265 13.59 2.03 22.48
N SER A 266 13.50 1.21 21.42
CA SER A 266 14.08 1.56 20.13
C SER A 266 13.23 2.64 19.45
N ILE A 267 13.76 3.87 19.38
CA ILE A 267 13.15 5.00 18.67
C ILE A 267 14.11 5.47 17.59
N SER A 268 13.62 5.57 16.34
CA SER A 268 14.46 5.84 15.18
C SER A 268 13.73 6.58 14.09
N THR A 269 14.46 7.17 13.16
CA THR A 269 13.92 7.54 11.84
C THR A 269 14.07 6.38 10.88
N PHE A 270 13.33 6.41 9.73
CA PHE A 270 13.49 5.39 8.69
C PHE A 270 14.95 5.26 8.21
N HIS A 271 15.64 6.38 7.97
CA HIS A 271 17.03 6.38 7.51
C HIS A 271 17.99 5.81 8.55
N LYS A 272 17.83 6.18 9.82
CA LYS A 272 18.65 5.62 10.89
C LYS A 272 18.39 4.12 11.05
N LEU A 273 17.13 3.69 10.97
CA LEU A 273 16.77 2.27 11.01
C LEU A 273 17.40 1.50 9.83
N GLY A 274 17.32 2.06 8.61
CA GLY A 274 17.96 1.49 7.42
C GLY A 274 19.48 1.34 7.61
N LYS A 275 20.14 2.40 8.08
CA LYS A 275 21.57 2.40 8.40
C LYS A 275 21.93 1.33 9.43
N ASP A 276 21.15 1.22 10.51
CA ASP A 276 21.39 0.26 11.58
C ASP A 276 21.20 -1.20 11.11
N ILE A 277 20.25 -1.46 10.22
CA ILE A 277 20.04 -2.77 9.58
C ILE A 277 21.25 -3.12 8.72
N ILE A 278 21.69 -2.20 7.85
CA ILE A 278 22.86 -2.39 6.99
C ILE A 278 24.10 -2.67 7.82
N ALA A 279 24.35 -1.83 8.84
CA ALA A 279 25.50 -1.97 9.71
C ALA A 279 25.57 -3.34 10.42
N ARG A 280 24.43 -3.90 10.82
CA ARG A 280 24.35 -5.23 11.43
C ARG A 280 24.58 -6.36 10.42
N VAL A 281 24.16 -6.21 9.19
CA VAL A 281 24.30 -7.24 8.16
C VAL A 281 25.71 -7.25 7.57
N GLU A 282 26.30 -6.08 7.38
CA GLU A 282 27.63 -5.91 6.75
C GLU A 282 28.77 -5.81 7.75
N ASN A 283 28.49 -5.79 9.07
CA ASN A 283 29.45 -5.57 10.14
C ASN A 283 30.23 -4.23 10.03
N GLY A 284 29.62 -3.22 9.41
CA GLY A 284 30.17 -1.89 9.22
C GLY A 284 29.11 -0.87 8.89
N SER A 285 29.30 0.38 9.32
CA SER A 285 28.37 1.47 8.99
C SER A 285 28.65 1.98 7.59
N PRO A 286 27.62 2.10 6.71
CA PRO A 286 27.84 2.63 5.36
C PRO A 286 28.24 4.11 5.40
N SER A 287 29.10 4.50 4.46
CA SER A 287 29.42 5.91 4.20
C SER A 287 28.24 6.63 3.55
N ILE A 288 27.99 7.86 3.96
CA ILE A 288 26.85 8.64 3.43
C ILE A 288 27.37 9.59 2.35
N SER A 289 26.75 9.53 1.19
CA SER A 289 27.09 10.34 0.02
C SER A 289 26.82 11.83 0.25
N LYS A 290 27.62 12.66 -0.44
CA LYS A 290 27.39 14.11 -0.60
C LYS A 290 26.01 14.46 -1.15
N TYR A 291 25.37 13.53 -1.87
CA TYR A 291 24.03 13.71 -2.44
C TYR A 291 22.89 13.46 -1.45
N ALA A 292 23.15 12.81 -0.32
CA ALA A 292 22.11 12.39 0.63
C ALA A 292 21.30 13.57 1.21
N GLU A 293 21.94 14.68 1.58
CA GLU A 293 21.25 15.86 2.10
C GLU A 293 21.02 16.94 1.02
N ASP A 294 21.77 16.93 -0.08
CA ASP A 294 21.73 17.82 -1.24
C ASP A 294 21.42 19.32 -0.93
N LYS A 295 21.93 19.81 0.22
CA LYS A 295 21.65 21.18 0.71
C LYS A 295 22.14 22.30 -0.21
N GLN A 296 23.08 22.01 -1.09
CA GLN A 296 23.73 22.99 -1.97
C GLN A 296 23.42 22.74 -3.45
N GLY A 297 22.50 21.83 -3.78
CA GLY A 297 22.20 21.48 -5.17
C GLY A 297 23.36 20.79 -5.89
N VAL A 298 24.22 20.07 -5.14
CA VAL A 298 25.39 19.36 -5.68
C VAL A 298 24.97 18.31 -6.69
N LEU A 299 23.88 17.58 -6.41
CA LEU A 299 23.35 16.57 -7.32
C LEU A 299 22.92 17.20 -8.65
N LYS A 300 22.17 18.31 -8.62
CA LYS A 300 21.75 19.02 -9.83
C LYS A 300 22.96 19.52 -10.63
N HIS A 301 23.99 20.02 -9.95
CA HIS A 301 25.23 20.46 -10.61
C HIS A 301 25.91 19.29 -11.31
N ASP A 302 26.12 18.17 -10.63
CA ASP A 302 26.79 17.01 -11.19
C ASP A 302 25.95 16.37 -12.32
N ILE A 303 24.61 16.31 -12.20
CA ILE A 303 23.72 15.89 -13.29
C ILE A 303 23.88 16.77 -14.52
N ASN A 304 23.99 18.08 -14.37
CA ASN A 304 24.23 18.99 -15.51
C ASN A 304 25.57 18.70 -16.20
N ILE A 305 26.62 18.37 -15.44
CA ILE A 305 27.92 17.93 -15.99
C ILE A 305 27.75 16.61 -16.76
N TRP A 306 27.03 15.61 -16.18
CA TRP A 306 26.82 14.31 -16.81
C TRP A 306 26.00 14.44 -18.11
N ILE A 307 24.94 15.27 -18.11
CA ILE A 307 24.17 15.58 -19.32
C ILE A 307 25.09 16.19 -20.39
N THR A 308 25.93 17.14 -20.01
CA THR A 308 26.87 17.77 -20.94
C THR A 308 27.82 16.74 -21.57
N GLY A 309 28.35 15.81 -20.77
CA GLY A 309 29.19 14.72 -21.28
C GLY A 309 28.42 13.70 -22.15
N LEU A 310 27.15 13.43 -21.83
CA LEU A 310 26.30 12.53 -22.63
C LEU A 310 25.92 13.17 -23.98
N LEU A 311 25.77 14.50 -24.06
CA LEU A 311 25.49 15.23 -25.31
C LEU A 311 26.63 15.14 -26.35
N GLU A 312 27.82 14.72 -25.96
CA GLU A 312 28.89 14.38 -26.91
C GLU A 312 28.61 13.09 -27.69
N LYS A 313 27.73 12.21 -27.15
CA LYS A 313 27.31 10.95 -27.79
C LYS A 313 26.12 11.23 -28.71
N LYS A 314 26.28 10.90 -29.99
CA LYS A 314 25.27 11.18 -31.02
C LYS A 314 23.88 10.65 -30.63
N ASP A 315 23.78 9.37 -30.23
CA ASP A 315 22.49 8.73 -29.94
C ASP A 315 21.73 9.40 -28.79
N TYR A 316 22.44 9.90 -27.75
CA TYR A 316 21.84 10.65 -26.65
C TYR A 316 21.44 12.05 -27.06
N LYS A 317 22.31 12.72 -27.85
CA LYS A 317 22.04 14.05 -28.43
C LYS A 317 20.76 14.04 -29.27
N ASP A 318 20.64 13.07 -30.19
CA ASP A 318 19.49 12.94 -31.06
C ASP A 318 18.18 12.79 -30.24
N LYS A 319 18.20 11.97 -29.16
CA LYS A 319 17.06 11.80 -28.26
C LYS A 319 16.72 13.06 -27.46
N VAL A 320 17.71 13.80 -26.98
CA VAL A 320 17.48 15.07 -26.27
C VAL A 320 16.84 16.09 -27.21
N LEU A 321 17.31 16.20 -28.45
CA LEU A 321 16.71 17.09 -29.46
C LEU A 321 15.27 16.65 -29.78
N GLU A 322 15.01 15.36 -29.96
CA GLU A 322 13.66 14.82 -30.15
C GLU A 322 12.75 15.17 -28.98
N TYR A 323 13.24 15.03 -27.73
CA TYR A 323 12.48 15.44 -26.54
C TYR A 323 12.06 16.91 -26.57
N PHE A 324 13.00 17.80 -26.87
CA PHE A 324 12.70 19.25 -26.95
C PHE A 324 11.78 19.60 -28.12
N GLU A 325 11.85 18.85 -29.21
CA GLU A 325 10.98 19.07 -30.38
C GLU A 325 9.59 18.59 -30.17
N ASP A 326 9.44 17.35 -29.69
CA ASP A 326 8.16 16.64 -29.80
C ASP A 326 7.55 16.27 -28.42
N TYR A 327 8.35 16.25 -27.32
CA TYR A 327 7.91 15.74 -26.01
C TYR A 327 8.09 16.73 -24.84
N LEU A 328 8.58 17.96 -25.07
CA LEU A 328 8.77 18.95 -23.99
C LEU A 328 7.43 19.36 -23.36
N PHE A 329 6.39 19.49 -24.17
CA PHE A 329 5.06 19.86 -23.74
C PHE A 329 4.09 18.69 -23.95
N ILE A 330 3.21 18.46 -22.97
CA ILE A 330 2.08 17.56 -23.14
C ILE A 330 1.03 18.28 -24.00
N GLU A 331 0.68 17.71 -25.12
CA GLU A 331 -0.30 18.26 -26.02
C GLU A 331 -1.71 17.78 -25.68
N GLU A 332 -2.62 18.72 -25.46
CA GLU A 332 -4.06 18.49 -25.38
C GLU A 332 -4.71 18.85 -26.71
N ASP A 333 -5.62 18.00 -27.18
CA ASP A 333 -6.34 18.24 -28.43
C ASP A 333 -7.24 19.48 -28.28
N PRO A 334 -7.06 20.54 -29.08
CA PRO A 334 -7.93 21.73 -29.05
C PRO A 334 -9.42 21.42 -29.20
N PHE A 335 -9.75 20.30 -29.86
CA PHE A 335 -11.14 19.84 -30.06
C PHE A 335 -11.77 19.23 -28.77
N SER A 336 -10.97 18.99 -27.74
CA SER A 336 -11.44 18.44 -26.44
C SER A 336 -11.90 19.51 -25.45
N PHE A 337 -11.71 20.80 -25.76
CA PHE A 337 -12.11 21.90 -24.88
C PHE A 337 -13.52 22.38 -25.22
N ASP A 338 -14.29 22.74 -24.18
CA ASP A 338 -15.66 23.24 -24.31
C ASP A 338 -15.71 24.75 -24.67
N SER A 339 -14.63 25.49 -24.38
CA SER A 339 -14.56 26.94 -24.64
C SER A 339 -13.15 27.38 -25.02
N GLU A 340 -13.10 28.50 -25.79
CA GLU A 340 -11.83 29.20 -26.11
C GLU A 340 -11.09 29.62 -24.83
N GLY A 341 -11.82 30.03 -23.80
CA GLY A 341 -11.23 30.43 -22.51
C GLY A 341 -10.46 29.32 -21.84
N GLU A 342 -11.01 28.11 -21.80
CA GLU A 342 -10.33 26.90 -21.24
C GLU A 342 -9.07 26.56 -22.05
N TYR A 343 -9.13 26.64 -23.36
CA TYR A 343 -7.97 26.39 -24.22
C TYR A 343 -6.86 27.44 -23.99
N LEU A 344 -7.24 28.72 -23.87
CA LEU A 344 -6.29 29.79 -23.58
C LEU A 344 -5.66 29.66 -22.20
N GLU A 345 -6.43 29.27 -21.17
CA GLU A 345 -5.91 28.97 -19.84
C GLU A 345 -4.90 27.80 -19.89
N TYR A 346 -5.18 26.76 -20.67
CA TYR A 346 -4.25 25.65 -20.90
C TYR A 346 -2.94 26.14 -21.55
N LEU A 347 -3.02 26.93 -22.61
CA LEU A 347 -1.84 27.46 -23.29
C LEU A 347 -1.00 28.38 -22.37
N GLU A 348 -1.66 29.20 -21.55
CA GLU A 348 -0.99 30.10 -20.62
C GLU A 348 -0.33 29.34 -19.47
N ALA A 349 -1.01 28.34 -18.91
CA ALA A 349 -0.49 27.48 -17.84
C ALA A 349 0.74 26.67 -18.28
N ASN A 350 0.79 26.24 -19.54
CA ASN A 350 1.89 25.44 -20.09
C ASN A 350 3.01 26.28 -20.71
N GLU A 351 2.83 27.61 -20.84
CA GLU A 351 3.83 28.55 -21.41
C GLU A 351 4.51 28.04 -22.70
N ILE A 352 3.71 27.58 -23.68
CA ILE A 352 4.23 26.97 -24.91
C ILE A 352 5.11 27.97 -25.66
N ARG A 353 6.40 27.60 -25.86
CA ARG A 353 7.40 28.44 -26.49
C ARG A 353 8.15 27.71 -27.60
N THR A 354 8.65 28.46 -28.57
CA THR A 354 9.57 27.98 -29.60
C THR A 354 11.02 27.90 -29.06
N PHE A 355 11.94 27.30 -29.83
CA PHE A 355 13.38 27.32 -29.50
C PHE A 355 13.97 28.73 -29.37
N LYS A 356 13.40 29.73 -30.04
CA LYS A 356 13.76 31.13 -29.88
C LYS A 356 13.13 31.83 -28.68
N GLY A 357 12.27 31.10 -27.90
CA GLY A 357 11.60 31.63 -26.72
C GLY A 357 10.31 32.40 -27.02
N GLU A 358 9.83 32.42 -28.24
CA GLU A 358 8.58 33.09 -28.64
C GLU A 358 7.37 32.30 -28.05
N LYS A 359 6.40 33.00 -27.45
CA LYS A 359 5.12 32.41 -27.07
C LYS A 359 4.26 32.26 -28.33
N VAL A 360 3.72 31.08 -28.55
CA VAL A 360 2.86 30.73 -29.69
C VAL A 360 1.47 30.34 -29.24
N LYS A 361 0.47 30.37 -30.14
CA LYS A 361 -0.94 30.14 -29.87
C LYS A 361 -1.36 28.66 -29.96
N GLY A 362 -0.39 27.79 -30.28
CA GLY A 362 -0.67 26.35 -30.37
C GLY A 362 0.56 25.51 -30.68
N HIS A 363 0.40 24.19 -30.51
CA HIS A 363 1.49 23.23 -30.78
C HIS A 363 1.88 23.17 -32.25
N GLY A 364 0.91 23.30 -33.19
CA GLY A 364 1.20 23.33 -34.62
C GLY A 364 2.15 24.49 -35.01
N GLU A 365 1.89 25.69 -34.48
CA GLU A 365 2.76 26.85 -34.70
C GLU A 365 4.15 26.63 -34.09
N ARG A 366 4.25 26.05 -32.88
CA ARG A 366 5.54 25.70 -32.26
C ARG A 366 6.36 24.75 -33.13
N ILE A 367 5.71 23.70 -33.66
CA ILE A 367 6.36 22.72 -34.53
C ILE A 367 6.87 23.38 -35.82
N ILE A 368 6.04 24.24 -36.43
CA ILE A 368 6.43 25.00 -37.65
C ILE A 368 7.64 25.90 -37.35
N ALA A 369 7.56 26.68 -36.27
CA ALA A 369 8.65 27.59 -35.86
C ALA A 369 9.96 26.84 -35.62
N ASN A 370 9.91 25.77 -34.81
CA ASN A 370 11.10 24.96 -34.51
C ASN A 370 11.67 24.28 -35.77
N HIS A 371 10.77 23.81 -36.67
CA HIS A 371 11.18 23.21 -37.93
C HIS A 371 11.85 24.22 -38.87
N LEU A 372 11.26 25.41 -39.04
CA LEU A 372 11.89 26.51 -39.82
C LEU A 372 13.27 26.87 -39.28
N PHE A 373 13.38 27.02 -37.95
CA PHE A 373 14.63 27.25 -37.27
C PHE A 373 15.67 26.17 -37.58
N ARG A 374 15.30 24.90 -37.40
CA ARG A 374 16.20 23.76 -37.69
C ARG A 374 16.65 23.70 -39.16
N MET A 375 15.76 24.06 -40.07
CA MET A 375 16.07 24.12 -41.51
C MET A 375 16.87 25.35 -41.92
N GLY A 376 17.26 26.21 -40.95
CA GLY A 376 18.01 27.42 -41.18
C GLY A 376 17.24 28.46 -41.97
N ILE A 377 15.93 28.50 -41.80
CA ILE A 377 15.03 29.49 -42.43
C ILE A 377 14.73 30.55 -41.38
N GLU A 378 15.09 31.79 -41.70
CA GLU A 378 14.72 32.92 -40.87
C GLU A 378 13.24 33.23 -41.01
N TYR A 379 12.55 33.38 -39.85
CA TYR A 379 11.14 33.70 -39.80
C TYR A 379 10.85 34.78 -38.75
N GLN A 380 9.75 35.47 -38.94
CA GLN A 380 9.13 36.39 -37.99
C GLN A 380 7.75 35.91 -37.66
N TYR A 381 7.48 35.69 -36.37
CA TYR A 381 6.20 35.23 -35.87
C TYR A 381 5.22 36.37 -35.67
N GLU A 382 3.99 36.30 -36.21
CA GLU A 382 2.94 37.33 -36.18
C GLU A 382 3.39 38.73 -36.64
N GLU A 383 4.32 38.78 -37.61
CA GLU A 383 4.69 40.04 -38.21
C GLU A 383 3.52 40.66 -38.99
N PRO A 384 3.17 41.93 -38.75
CA PRO A 384 2.08 42.57 -39.50
C PRO A 384 2.25 42.47 -41.01
N TYR A 385 1.19 42.03 -41.70
CA TYR A 385 1.19 41.93 -43.14
C TYR A 385 1.61 43.29 -43.77
N LYS A 386 2.43 43.24 -44.82
CA LYS A 386 3.08 44.44 -45.39
C LYS A 386 2.11 45.47 -45.97
N TYR A 387 0.90 45.11 -46.32
CA TYR A 387 -0.14 46.02 -46.76
C TYR A 387 -1.14 46.28 -45.63
N THR A 388 -1.70 47.51 -45.58
CA THR A 388 -2.68 47.88 -44.59
C THR A 388 -4.01 47.12 -44.84
N THR A 389 -4.40 46.33 -43.87
CA THR A 389 -5.69 45.56 -43.87
C THR A 389 -6.64 46.08 -42.78
N ARG A 390 -6.18 47.05 -41.97
CA ARG A 390 -6.96 47.58 -40.85
C ARG A 390 -8.16 48.36 -41.37
N THR A 391 -9.36 48.02 -40.85
CA THR A 391 -10.63 48.69 -41.07
C THR A 391 -11.17 49.22 -39.74
N LEU A 392 -12.40 49.76 -39.74
CA LEU A 392 -13.10 50.12 -38.49
C LEU A 392 -13.46 48.89 -37.65
N ASP A 393 -13.72 47.75 -38.30
CA ASP A 393 -14.23 46.56 -37.70
C ASP A 393 -13.14 45.50 -37.46
N TYR A 394 -12.02 45.55 -38.19
CA TYR A 394 -10.93 44.56 -38.14
C TYR A 394 -9.58 45.18 -37.91
N GLY A 395 -8.73 44.50 -37.11
CA GLY A 395 -7.34 44.87 -36.87
C GLY A 395 -6.43 44.67 -38.10
N GLN A 396 -5.16 45.01 -37.97
CA GLN A 396 -4.16 44.66 -38.96
C GLN A 396 -3.95 43.15 -38.99
N TYR A 397 -3.99 42.57 -40.19
CA TYR A 397 -3.70 41.16 -40.38
C TYR A 397 -2.27 40.81 -40.02
N LYS A 398 -2.08 39.74 -39.27
CA LYS A 398 -0.81 39.19 -38.87
C LYS A 398 -0.83 37.70 -39.22
N PRO A 399 -0.13 37.30 -40.32
CA PRO A 399 0.10 35.90 -40.62
C PRO A 399 0.87 35.19 -39.49
N ASP A 400 0.71 33.90 -39.32
CA ASP A 400 1.42 33.16 -38.28
C ASP A 400 2.93 33.28 -38.47
N PHE A 401 3.45 33.17 -39.72
CA PHE A 401 4.87 33.37 -40.00
C PHE A 401 5.07 34.17 -41.27
N TYR A 402 6.12 35.02 -41.25
CA TYR A 402 6.67 35.68 -42.42
C TYR A 402 8.13 35.27 -42.60
N LEU A 403 8.49 34.89 -43.83
CA LEU A 403 9.85 34.50 -44.22
C LEU A 403 10.50 35.66 -44.98
N PRO A 404 11.29 36.52 -44.30
CA PRO A 404 11.77 37.80 -44.90
C PRO A 404 12.70 37.61 -46.09
N GLU A 405 13.55 36.57 -46.11
CA GLU A 405 14.48 36.29 -47.23
C GLU A 405 13.73 35.97 -48.54
N TYR A 406 12.51 35.37 -48.42
CA TYR A 406 11.76 34.88 -49.57
C TYR A 406 10.51 35.71 -49.86
N GLY A 407 10.05 36.53 -48.92
CA GLY A 407 8.82 37.29 -49.03
C GLY A 407 7.54 36.39 -48.95
N ILE A 408 7.62 35.23 -48.31
CA ILE A 408 6.58 34.23 -48.22
C ILE A 408 5.94 34.31 -46.84
N TYR A 409 4.62 34.07 -46.80
CA TYR A 409 3.83 33.99 -45.58
C TYR A 409 3.37 32.54 -45.34
N ILE A 410 3.23 32.16 -44.11
CA ILE A 410 2.70 30.84 -43.71
C ILE A 410 1.52 31.04 -42.75
N GLU A 411 0.47 30.29 -42.96
CA GLU A 411 -0.69 30.20 -42.09
C GLU A 411 -0.88 28.73 -41.67
N HIS A 412 -1.14 28.52 -40.38
CA HIS A 412 -1.49 27.23 -39.83
C HIS A 412 -2.95 27.20 -39.42
N PHE A 413 -3.78 26.59 -40.24
CA PHE A 413 -5.22 26.59 -40.02
C PHE A 413 -5.67 25.47 -39.05
N GLY A 414 -6.45 25.84 -38.01
CA GLY A 414 -6.98 24.94 -36.97
C GLY A 414 -8.17 24.08 -37.45
N THR A 415 -8.07 23.43 -38.62
CA THR A 415 -9.12 22.60 -39.15
C THR A 415 -8.78 21.13 -39.19
N ALA A 416 -9.79 20.27 -38.93
CA ALA A 416 -9.73 18.84 -39.18
C ALA A 416 -9.81 18.55 -40.69
N ARG A 417 -9.58 17.30 -41.12
CA ARG A 417 -9.58 16.91 -42.55
C ARG A 417 -10.93 17.06 -43.23
N ASP A 418 -12.03 16.98 -42.49
CA ASP A 418 -13.39 17.19 -42.98
C ASP A 418 -13.80 18.68 -43.00
N GLY A 419 -12.89 19.59 -42.64
CA GLY A 419 -13.11 21.02 -42.58
C GLY A 419 -13.71 21.51 -41.24
N SER A 420 -13.98 20.64 -40.30
CA SER A 420 -14.48 21.03 -38.96
C SER A 420 -13.42 21.77 -38.15
N THR A 421 -13.89 22.62 -37.25
CA THR A 421 -13.09 23.41 -36.31
C THR A 421 -13.34 22.94 -34.86
N ALA A 422 -12.53 23.40 -33.92
CA ALA A 422 -12.81 23.16 -32.51
C ALA A 422 -14.22 23.64 -32.13
N PRO A 423 -14.92 22.96 -31.17
CA PRO A 423 -16.33 23.21 -30.86
C PRO A 423 -16.69 24.65 -30.53
N TYR A 424 -15.75 25.41 -29.99
CA TYR A 424 -15.92 26.81 -29.61
C TYR A 424 -15.65 27.81 -30.76
N ILE A 425 -15.29 27.33 -31.99
CA ILE A 425 -15.01 28.16 -33.14
C ILE A 425 -16.18 28.04 -34.13
N ASP A 426 -16.75 29.19 -34.54
CA ASP A 426 -17.78 29.21 -35.60
C ASP A 426 -17.13 28.82 -36.94
N MET A 427 -17.51 27.65 -37.44
CA MET A 427 -16.93 27.05 -38.64
C MET A 427 -17.14 27.92 -39.88
N ASP A 428 -18.32 28.55 -40.05
CA ASP A 428 -18.65 29.35 -41.24
C ASP A 428 -17.83 30.65 -41.25
N LEU A 429 -17.70 31.32 -40.09
CA LEU A 429 -16.87 32.50 -39.94
C LEU A 429 -15.39 32.18 -40.14
N TYR A 430 -14.94 31.05 -39.63
CA TYR A 430 -13.54 30.61 -39.77
C TYR A 430 -13.21 30.33 -41.24
N GLN A 431 -14.09 29.65 -41.97
CA GLN A 431 -13.93 29.35 -43.40
C GLN A 431 -13.91 30.66 -44.24
N GLN A 432 -14.80 31.61 -43.93
CA GLN A 432 -14.79 32.93 -44.57
C GLN A 432 -13.47 33.67 -44.31
N GLY A 433 -12.93 33.53 -43.09
CA GLY A 433 -11.63 34.10 -42.75
C GLY A 433 -10.48 33.48 -43.55
N MET A 434 -10.49 32.17 -43.76
CA MET A 434 -9.50 31.47 -44.59
C MET A 434 -9.58 31.96 -46.04
N ASP A 435 -10.77 32.03 -46.62
CA ASP A 435 -10.96 32.48 -47.99
C ASP A 435 -10.62 33.96 -48.19
N TRP A 436 -10.86 34.80 -47.18
CA TRP A 436 -10.43 36.19 -47.16
C TRP A 436 -8.90 36.30 -47.18
N LYS A 437 -8.19 35.51 -46.36
CA LYS A 437 -6.72 35.48 -46.32
C LYS A 437 -6.17 35.06 -47.70
N ARG A 438 -6.67 34.03 -48.30
CA ARG A 438 -6.31 33.56 -49.66
C ARG A 438 -6.49 34.66 -50.69
N THR A 439 -7.67 35.24 -50.73
CA THR A 439 -8.01 36.34 -51.65
C THR A 439 -7.10 37.57 -51.45
N LEU A 440 -6.79 37.87 -50.18
CA LEU A 440 -5.88 39.00 -49.86
C LEU A 440 -4.48 38.79 -50.43
N HIS A 441 -3.93 37.58 -50.27
CA HIS A 441 -2.62 37.23 -50.82
C HIS A 441 -2.63 37.18 -52.36
N GLU A 442 -3.66 36.68 -53.00
CA GLU A 442 -3.81 36.68 -54.44
C GLU A 442 -3.88 38.12 -55.02
N ASN A 443 -4.73 38.97 -54.45
CA ASN A 443 -4.89 40.35 -54.88
C ASN A 443 -3.64 41.18 -54.77
N ASN A 444 -2.78 40.86 -53.77
CA ASN A 444 -1.54 41.60 -53.53
C ASN A 444 -0.31 40.93 -54.16
N ASN A 445 -0.50 39.84 -54.93
CA ASN A 445 0.62 39.07 -55.51
C ASN A 445 1.67 38.66 -54.42
N THR A 446 1.21 38.23 -53.26
CA THR A 446 2.03 37.69 -52.22
C THR A 446 1.81 36.19 -52.08
N GLN A 447 2.85 35.45 -51.72
CA GLN A 447 2.78 34.00 -51.68
C GLN A 447 2.40 33.55 -50.25
N LEU A 448 1.37 32.72 -50.17
CA LEU A 448 0.88 32.08 -48.94
C LEU A 448 1.14 30.59 -49.02
N VAL A 449 1.75 30.05 -47.98
CA VAL A 449 1.85 28.59 -47.74
C VAL A 449 0.90 28.25 -46.59
N GLU A 450 -0.01 27.33 -46.84
CA GLU A 450 -0.98 26.90 -45.83
C GLU A 450 -0.52 25.59 -45.20
N THR A 451 -0.82 25.38 -43.93
CA THR A 451 -0.70 24.12 -43.19
C THR A 451 -1.95 23.95 -42.37
N PHE A 452 -2.24 22.73 -41.94
CA PHE A 452 -3.49 22.41 -41.27
C PHE A 452 -3.28 21.57 -40.02
N PHE A 453 -4.16 21.75 -39.06
CA PHE A 453 -4.14 21.00 -37.81
C PHE A 453 -4.17 19.47 -38.01
N TYR A 454 -5.00 18.98 -38.96
CA TYR A 454 -5.04 17.54 -39.25
C TYR A 454 -3.70 16.97 -39.73
N GLU A 455 -2.84 17.77 -40.38
CA GLU A 455 -1.50 17.34 -40.82
C GLU A 455 -0.59 17.11 -39.62
N HIS A 456 -0.79 17.90 -38.56
CA HIS A 456 -0.09 17.73 -37.30
C HIS A 456 -0.55 16.45 -36.58
N ILE A 457 -1.86 16.25 -36.41
CA ILE A 457 -2.42 15.05 -35.75
C ILE A 457 -2.03 13.76 -36.49
N GLU A 458 -1.93 13.82 -37.83
CA GLU A 458 -1.49 12.69 -38.65
C GLU A 458 0.05 12.48 -38.64
N GLY A 459 0.81 13.34 -37.94
CA GLY A 459 2.27 13.27 -37.87
C GLY A 459 2.99 13.66 -39.16
N ASN A 460 2.29 14.34 -40.09
CA ASN A 460 2.80 14.67 -41.41
C ASN A 460 3.20 16.15 -41.57
N LEU A 461 2.94 17.02 -40.59
CA LEU A 461 3.09 18.47 -40.70
C LEU A 461 4.49 18.90 -41.21
N LYS A 462 5.55 18.39 -40.57
CA LYS A 462 6.94 18.73 -40.98
C LYS A 462 7.23 18.34 -42.43
N LYS A 463 6.75 17.17 -42.87
CA LYS A 463 6.95 16.65 -44.22
C LYS A 463 6.20 17.52 -45.25
N VAL A 464 4.92 17.76 -45.01
CA VAL A 464 4.06 18.54 -45.90
C VAL A 464 4.54 19.97 -46.00
N LEU A 465 4.97 20.57 -44.89
CA LEU A 465 5.57 21.89 -44.87
C LEU A 465 6.84 21.95 -45.76
N ASN A 466 7.73 20.95 -45.67
CA ASN A 466 8.92 20.88 -46.52
C ASN A 466 8.57 20.77 -48.01
N GLU A 467 7.59 19.93 -48.35
CA GLU A 467 7.13 19.80 -49.78
C GLU A 467 6.63 21.13 -50.29
N ARG A 468 5.70 21.81 -49.59
CA ARG A 468 5.15 23.10 -49.98
C ARG A 468 6.20 24.21 -50.05
N LEU A 469 7.14 24.27 -49.07
CA LEU A 469 8.23 25.24 -49.08
C LEU A 469 9.20 24.98 -50.24
N THR A 470 9.45 23.74 -50.64
CA THR A 470 10.27 23.38 -51.78
C THR A 470 9.60 23.83 -53.10
N GLU A 471 8.25 23.60 -53.23
CA GLU A 471 7.48 24.01 -54.38
C GLU A 471 7.55 25.51 -54.64
N VAL A 472 7.62 26.31 -53.55
CA VAL A 472 7.76 27.78 -53.63
C VAL A 472 9.21 28.27 -53.75
N GLY A 473 10.17 27.34 -53.88
CA GLY A 473 11.57 27.64 -54.19
C GLY A 473 12.49 27.90 -52.97
N ILE A 474 12.06 27.55 -51.79
CA ILE A 474 12.89 27.66 -50.55
C ILE A 474 14.00 26.62 -50.59
N LYS A 475 15.20 27.04 -50.19
CA LYS A 475 16.39 26.20 -50.07
C LYS A 475 16.69 26.00 -48.58
N PHE A 476 16.64 24.79 -48.16
CA PHE A 476 16.98 24.39 -46.78
C PHE A 476 18.49 24.41 -46.56
N LYS A 477 18.89 24.96 -45.42
CA LYS A 477 20.28 24.93 -44.90
C LYS A 477 20.23 24.45 -43.44
N PRO A 478 19.99 23.15 -43.19
CA PRO A 478 19.81 22.67 -41.85
C PRO A 478 20.93 23.11 -40.91
N LEU A 479 20.55 23.61 -39.73
CA LEU A 479 21.50 23.98 -38.70
C LEU A 479 22.15 22.70 -38.12
N PRO A 480 23.46 22.78 -37.81
CA PRO A 480 24.09 21.71 -37.02
C PRO A 480 23.39 21.53 -35.68
N ASP A 481 23.32 20.30 -35.18
CA ASP A 481 22.71 20.01 -33.87
C ASP A 481 23.33 20.81 -32.73
N GLU A 482 24.63 21.12 -32.82
CA GLU A 482 25.35 21.97 -31.87
C GLU A 482 24.78 23.39 -31.80
N ALA A 483 24.36 23.96 -32.92
CA ALA A 483 23.76 25.31 -32.94
C ALA A 483 22.38 25.30 -32.27
N VAL A 484 21.61 24.23 -32.45
CA VAL A 484 20.30 24.04 -31.74
C VAL A 484 20.52 23.88 -30.25
N LEU A 485 21.48 23.04 -29.85
CA LEU A 485 21.82 22.85 -28.43
C LEU A 485 22.34 24.14 -27.78
N GLU A 486 23.10 24.98 -28.51
CA GLU A 486 23.58 26.26 -27.98
C GLU A 486 22.39 27.19 -27.71
N THR A 487 21.42 27.26 -28.62
CA THR A 487 20.18 28.02 -28.39
C THR A 487 19.43 27.53 -27.15
N LEU A 488 19.30 26.19 -26.95
CA LEU A 488 18.67 25.61 -25.77
C LEU A 488 19.47 25.84 -24.47
N ARG A 489 20.81 26.02 -24.55
CA ARG A 489 21.63 26.41 -23.39
C ARG A 489 21.43 27.89 -23.06
N GLU A 490 21.44 28.76 -24.07
CA GLU A 490 21.26 30.22 -23.90
C GLU A 490 19.86 30.55 -23.36
N SER A 491 18.81 29.84 -23.79
CA SER A 491 17.47 29.98 -23.26
C SER A 491 17.31 29.43 -21.83
N GLY A 492 18.24 28.59 -21.35
CA GLY A 492 18.18 27.93 -20.05
C GLY A 492 17.43 26.60 -20.05
N ASP A 493 16.95 26.12 -21.19
CA ASP A 493 16.18 24.92 -21.32
C ASP A 493 16.96 23.66 -20.88
N ILE A 494 18.25 23.56 -21.22
CA ILE A 494 19.12 22.47 -20.76
C ILE A 494 19.25 22.47 -19.23
N THR A 495 19.29 23.62 -18.60
CA THR A 495 19.37 23.74 -17.14
C THR A 495 18.03 23.35 -16.48
N ALA A 496 16.91 23.70 -17.10
CA ALA A 496 15.57 23.29 -16.67
C ALA A 496 15.41 21.76 -16.81
N PHE A 497 15.88 21.19 -17.92
CA PHE A 497 15.92 19.76 -18.16
C PHE A 497 16.75 19.02 -17.08
N ALA A 498 17.94 19.52 -16.74
CA ALA A 498 18.76 18.95 -15.66
C ALA A 498 18.03 18.96 -14.30
N SER A 499 17.23 20.00 -14.03
CA SER A 499 16.40 20.08 -12.83
C SER A 499 15.31 19.00 -12.85
N LEU A 500 14.60 18.87 -13.97
CA LEU A 500 13.55 17.86 -14.15
C LEU A 500 14.12 16.44 -13.99
N VAL A 501 15.27 16.15 -14.60
CA VAL A 501 15.97 14.87 -14.46
C VAL A 501 16.33 14.60 -12.99
N THR A 502 16.81 15.62 -12.27
CA THR A 502 17.13 15.51 -10.84
C THR A 502 15.90 15.11 -10.02
N ASP A 503 14.77 15.74 -10.29
CA ASP A 503 13.51 15.46 -9.58
C ASP A 503 12.99 14.05 -9.90
N ILE A 504 13.10 13.61 -11.17
CA ILE A 504 12.72 12.26 -11.58
C ILE A 504 13.62 11.20 -10.92
N ILE A 505 14.93 11.40 -10.88
CA ILE A 505 15.86 10.48 -10.21
C ILE A 505 15.48 10.35 -8.71
N LYS A 506 15.25 11.47 -8.03
CA LYS A 506 14.79 11.47 -6.64
C LYS A 506 13.49 10.71 -6.48
N LEU A 507 12.51 10.92 -7.38
CA LEU A 507 11.22 10.24 -7.36
C LEU A 507 11.36 8.72 -7.57
N LEU A 508 12.17 8.28 -8.53
CA LEU A 508 12.42 6.88 -8.82
C LEU A 508 13.07 6.17 -7.63
N LYS A 509 14.05 6.80 -7.00
CA LYS A 509 14.74 6.26 -5.82
C LYS A 509 13.83 6.16 -4.59
N VAL A 510 13.07 7.21 -4.28
CA VAL A 510 12.14 7.21 -3.13
C VAL A 510 11.13 6.06 -3.21
N ASN A 511 10.64 5.75 -4.41
CA ASN A 511 9.63 4.70 -4.59
C ASN A 511 10.24 3.31 -4.80
N TRP A 512 11.53 3.21 -5.03
CA TRP A 512 12.22 1.92 -5.26
C TRP A 512 11.46 1.03 -6.26
N PHE A 513 11.13 1.62 -7.43
CA PHE A 513 10.38 0.89 -8.46
C PHE A 513 11.23 -0.24 -9.04
N ASP A 514 10.68 -1.46 -9.03
CA ASP A 514 11.14 -2.52 -9.92
C ASP A 514 10.63 -2.26 -11.35
N GLN A 515 11.30 -2.86 -12.34
CA GLN A 515 10.95 -2.68 -13.75
C GLN A 515 9.48 -3.00 -14.04
N SER A 516 8.94 -4.05 -13.45
CA SER A 516 7.53 -4.47 -13.66
C SER A 516 6.52 -3.42 -13.18
N LYS A 517 6.79 -2.79 -12.03
CA LYS A 517 5.95 -1.69 -11.52
C LYS A 517 6.04 -0.44 -12.39
N LEU A 518 7.24 -0.14 -12.88
CA LEU A 518 7.49 1.00 -13.77
C LEU A 518 6.75 0.81 -15.09
N ASP A 519 6.89 -0.35 -15.74
CA ASP A 519 6.20 -0.70 -16.99
C ASP A 519 4.67 -0.59 -16.84
N LYS A 520 4.14 -1.04 -15.69
CA LYS A 520 2.72 -0.94 -15.39
C LYS A 520 2.25 0.51 -15.21
N LYS A 521 3.07 1.36 -14.59
CA LYS A 521 2.77 2.80 -14.46
C LYS A 521 2.79 3.50 -15.81
N ILE A 522 3.78 3.21 -16.65
CA ILE A 522 3.86 3.73 -18.02
C ILE A 522 2.61 3.34 -18.80
N LYS A 523 2.27 2.06 -18.82
CA LYS A 523 1.11 1.55 -19.56
C LYS A 523 -0.23 2.17 -19.12
N ASN A 524 -0.36 2.51 -17.85
CA ASN A 524 -1.58 3.11 -17.29
C ASN A 524 -1.56 4.64 -17.31
N SER A 525 -0.50 5.26 -17.81
CA SER A 525 -0.42 6.72 -17.95
C SER A 525 -1.31 7.20 -19.09
N PRO A 526 -1.91 8.38 -19.00
CA PRO A 526 -2.53 9.04 -20.15
C PRO A 526 -1.50 9.41 -21.25
N TYR A 527 -0.23 9.53 -20.90
CA TYR A 527 0.86 9.92 -21.81
C TYR A 527 2.03 8.92 -21.78
N PRO A 528 1.82 7.64 -22.18
CA PRO A 528 2.82 6.59 -22.01
C PRO A 528 4.10 6.89 -22.80
N LYS A 529 3.99 7.44 -24.03
CA LYS A 529 5.13 7.73 -24.88
C LYS A 529 6.04 8.82 -24.29
N HIS A 530 5.48 9.86 -23.68
CA HIS A 530 6.26 10.91 -22.99
C HIS A 530 7.10 10.32 -21.85
N LEU A 531 6.48 9.41 -21.08
CA LEU A 531 7.19 8.74 -19.97
C LEU A 531 8.30 7.82 -20.49
N GLU A 532 8.05 7.07 -21.57
CA GLU A 532 9.08 6.20 -22.19
C GLU A 532 10.29 7.02 -22.62
N VAL A 533 10.08 8.08 -23.40
CA VAL A 533 11.16 8.96 -23.88
C VAL A 533 11.91 9.59 -22.71
N MET A 534 11.19 10.10 -21.71
CA MET A 534 11.83 10.69 -20.54
C MET A 534 12.68 9.66 -19.78
N LEU A 535 12.19 8.44 -19.58
CA LEU A 535 12.95 7.40 -18.89
C LEU A 535 14.17 6.94 -19.69
N GLU A 536 14.10 6.89 -21.02
CA GLU A 536 15.25 6.62 -21.87
C GLU A 536 16.35 7.71 -21.74
N LEU A 537 15.96 8.96 -21.46
CA LEU A 537 16.89 10.05 -21.21
C LEU A 537 17.46 10.02 -19.79
N VAL A 538 16.66 9.60 -18.81
CA VAL A 538 17.06 9.54 -17.39
C VAL A 538 17.96 8.34 -17.10
N ASP A 539 17.74 7.18 -17.74
CA ASP A 539 18.44 5.91 -17.45
C ASP A 539 19.96 6.01 -17.49
N PRO A 540 20.62 6.61 -18.53
CA PRO A 540 22.07 6.74 -18.54
C PRO A 540 22.60 7.67 -17.43
N ILE A 541 21.82 8.66 -17.01
CA ILE A 541 22.20 9.56 -15.92
C ILE A 541 22.08 8.85 -14.58
N MET A 542 20.99 8.08 -14.41
CA MET A 542 20.80 7.25 -13.23
C MET A 542 21.90 6.21 -13.06
N LYS A 543 22.37 5.61 -14.17
CA LYS A 543 23.52 4.69 -14.15
C LYS A 543 24.80 5.40 -13.72
N THR A 544 25.08 6.57 -14.27
CA THR A 544 26.25 7.36 -13.85
C THR A 544 26.18 7.76 -12.39
N TYR A 545 24.98 8.13 -11.90
CA TYR A 545 24.76 8.43 -10.49
C TYR A 545 25.08 7.21 -9.60
N GLN A 546 24.63 6.01 -9.99
CA GLN A 546 24.89 4.80 -9.21
C GLN A 546 26.38 4.39 -9.27
N GLU A 547 27.01 4.53 -10.42
CA GLU A 547 28.46 4.27 -10.60
C GLU A 547 29.32 5.18 -9.72
N GLU A 548 28.94 6.46 -9.55
CA GLU A 548 29.60 7.39 -8.64
C GLU A 548 29.47 6.96 -7.16
N LEU A 549 28.28 6.53 -6.75
CA LEU A 549 28.04 6.02 -5.39
C LEU A 549 28.86 4.75 -5.13
N ASP A 550 28.85 3.81 -6.07
CA ASP A 550 29.54 2.53 -5.96
C ASP A 550 31.08 2.75 -5.94
N ALA A 551 31.60 3.64 -6.79
CA ALA A 551 33.03 3.96 -6.83
C ALA A 551 33.55 4.61 -5.54
N SER A 552 32.68 5.36 -4.85
CA SER A 552 33.00 6.02 -3.57
C SER A 552 32.71 5.12 -2.36
N GLU A 553 32.13 3.92 -2.57
CA GLU A 553 31.60 3.06 -1.49
C GLU A 553 30.60 3.81 -0.59
N GLU A 554 29.80 4.68 -1.18
CA GLU A 554 28.82 5.53 -0.50
C GLU A 554 27.38 5.13 -0.85
N ILE A 555 26.44 5.49 0.03
CA ILE A 555 25.00 5.32 -0.23
C ILE A 555 24.26 6.64 0.08
N ASP A 556 23.18 6.89 -0.62
CA ASP A 556 22.26 7.96 -0.27
C ASP A 556 21.17 7.50 0.72
N PHE A 557 20.27 8.41 1.10
CA PHE A 557 19.22 8.09 2.07
C PHE A 557 18.20 7.09 1.55
N GLU A 558 17.89 7.13 0.26
CA GLU A 558 16.89 6.21 -0.31
C GLU A 558 17.51 4.81 -0.53
N ASP A 559 18.80 4.72 -0.86
CA ASP A 559 19.52 3.45 -0.90
C ASP A 559 19.56 2.76 0.47
N MET A 560 19.65 3.53 1.57
CA MET A 560 19.56 2.95 2.91
C MET A 560 18.24 2.21 3.13
N ILE A 561 17.13 2.80 2.67
CA ILE A 561 15.80 2.19 2.82
C ILE A 561 15.70 0.95 1.90
N GLY A 562 16.07 1.10 0.63
CA GLY A 562 15.99 0.01 -0.36
C GLY A 562 16.88 -1.18 0.00
N LYS A 563 18.12 -0.94 0.39
CA LYS A 563 19.07 -1.98 0.81
C LYS A 563 18.64 -2.68 2.10
N ALA A 564 18.12 -1.90 3.06
CA ALA A 564 17.55 -2.47 4.29
C ALA A 564 16.34 -3.34 4.00
N LEU A 565 15.45 -2.90 3.09
CA LEU A 565 14.30 -3.68 2.61
C LEU A 565 14.77 -5.01 2.00
N ASP A 566 15.72 -4.98 1.08
CA ASP A 566 16.29 -6.19 0.47
C ASP A 566 16.83 -7.16 1.52
N TYR A 567 17.58 -6.66 2.53
CA TYR A 567 18.12 -7.51 3.59
C TYR A 567 17.05 -8.16 4.46
N VAL A 568 15.92 -7.51 4.66
CA VAL A 568 14.79 -8.09 5.39
C VAL A 568 14.04 -9.10 4.50
N GLU A 569 13.74 -8.77 3.24
CA GLU A 569 13.02 -9.64 2.30
C GLU A 569 13.80 -10.91 1.97
N THR A 570 15.12 -10.81 1.81
CA THR A 570 16.01 -11.95 1.58
C THR A 570 16.37 -12.74 2.85
N GLY A 571 15.91 -12.28 4.02
CA GLY A 571 16.14 -12.95 5.30
C GLY A 571 17.56 -12.80 5.87
N ARG A 572 18.40 -11.92 5.29
CA ARG A 572 19.72 -11.56 5.83
C ARG A 572 19.59 -10.80 7.15
N PHE A 573 18.51 -10.05 7.33
CA PHE A 573 18.10 -9.44 8.59
C PHE A 573 16.75 -10.01 9.04
N LYS A 574 16.62 -10.36 10.32
CA LYS A 574 15.38 -10.80 10.94
C LYS A 574 14.99 -9.86 12.07
N SER A 575 13.79 -9.32 11.98
CA SER A 575 13.24 -8.46 13.03
C SER A 575 12.97 -9.24 14.31
N THR A 576 13.35 -8.67 15.45
CA THR A 576 13.03 -9.17 16.79
C THR A 576 11.88 -8.42 17.44
N TRP A 577 11.43 -7.33 16.84
CA TRP A 577 10.35 -6.50 17.36
C TRP A 577 9.00 -7.19 17.27
N LYS A 578 8.22 -7.06 18.34
CA LYS A 578 6.84 -7.54 18.43
C LYS A 578 5.82 -6.45 18.16
N TYR A 579 6.23 -5.21 18.28
CA TYR A 579 5.43 -4.01 18.08
C TYR A 579 6.22 -3.01 17.25
N ILE A 580 5.69 -2.63 16.11
CA ILE A 580 6.27 -1.58 15.26
C ILE A 580 5.25 -0.45 15.22
N MET A 581 5.64 0.73 15.64
CA MET A 581 4.80 1.92 15.67
C MET A 581 5.36 2.96 14.71
N VAL A 582 4.50 3.52 13.85
CA VAL A 582 4.90 4.50 12.82
C VAL A 582 4.08 5.77 12.99
N ASP A 583 4.77 6.89 13.16
CA ASP A 583 4.16 8.22 13.19
C ASP A 583 4.02 8.82 11.79
N GLU A 584 3.13 9.80 11.62
CA GLU A 584 2.87 10.52 10.37
C GLU A 584 2.73 9.59 9.14
N PHE A 585 1.97 8.50 9.31
CA PHE A 585 1.86 7.44 8.30
C PHE A 585 1.33 7.91 6.95
N GLN A 586 0.58 9.03 6.90
CA GLN A 586 0.12 9.63 5.64
C GLN A 586 1.28 10.07 4.72
N ASP A 587 2.47 10.27 5.27
CA ASP A 587 3.66 10.72 4.54
C ASP A 587 4.56 9.57 4.03
N ILE A 588 4.10 8.31 4.16
CA ILE A 588 4.90 7.14 3.84
C ILE A 588 5.07 6.94 2.33
N SER A 589 6.29 6.58 1.88
CA SER A 589 6.56 6.13 0.51
C SER A 589 6.42 4.61 0.38
N ASP A 590 6.34 4.10 -0.87
CA ASP A 590 6.25 2.65 -1.15
C ASP A 590 7.39 1.86 -0.49
N SER A 591 8.62 2.32 -0.63
CA SER A 591 9.79 1.66 -0.04
C SER A 591 9.71 1.55 1.49
N ARG A 592 9.27 2.61 2.16
CA ARG A 592 9.13 2.65 3.63
C ARG A 592 7.97 1.77 4.10
N ALA A 593 6.82 1.81 3.41
CA ALA A 593 5.68 0.95 3.72
C ALA A 593 6.05 -0.53 3.58
N ARG A 594 6.75 -0.89 2.49
CA ARG A 594 7.27 -2.25 2.27
C ARG A 594 8.28 -2.66 3.33
N LEU A 595 9.17 -1.77 3.77
CA LEU A 595 10.12 -2.05 4.85
C LEU A 595 9.39 -2.39 6.16
N VAL A 596 8.37 -1.61 6.54
CA VAL A 596 7.53 -1.89 7.73
C VAL A 596 6.84 -3.25 7.59
N GLN A 597 6.26 -3.55 6.43
CA GLN A 597 5.60 -4.83 6.17
C GLN A 597 6.59 -6.00 6.20
N ALA A 598 7.77 -5.85 5.61
CA ALA A 598 8.81 -6.88 5.60
C ALA A 598 9.32 -7.16 7.03
N LEU A 599 9.55 -6.12 7.83
CA LEU A 599 9.91 -6.26 9.24
C LEU A 599 8.83 -7.00 10.04
N GLN A 600 7.55 -6.66 9.81
CA GLN A 600 6.43 -7.37 10.43
C GLN A 600 6.44 -8.86 10.07
N ARG A 601 6.54 -9.19 8.78
CA ARG A 601 6.51 -10.56 8.28
C ARG A 601 7.72 -11.39 8.72
N SER A 602 8.88 -10.76 8.91
CA SER A 602 10.10 -11.42 9.37
C SER A 602 10.07 -11.77 10.86
N SER A 603 9.17 -11.16 11.63
CA SER A 603 8.99 -11.38 13.07
C SER A 603 7.74 -12.23 13.35
N LYS A 604 7.83 -13.13 14.32
CA LYS A 604 6.67 -13.92 14.74
C LYS A 604 5.72 -13.04 15.58
N LYS A 605 4.45 -12.94 15.15
CA LYS A 605 3.36 -12.25 15.89
C LYS A 605 3.61 -10.74 16.09
N CYS A 606 4.23 -10.08 15.14
CA CYS A 606 4.43 -8.64 15.19
C CYS A 606 3.11 -7.91 14.89
N SER A 607 2.80 -6.90 15.72
CA SER A 607 1.69 -5.97 15.51
C SER A 607 2.23 -4.64 14.98
N ILE A 608 1.52 -4.07 14.01
CA ILE A 608 1.77 -2.72 13.50
C ILE A 608 0.78 -1.74 14.13
N PHE A 609 1.26 -0.56 14.47
CA PHE A 609 0.45 0.55 14.95
C PHE A 609 0.88 1.84 14.22
N CYS A 610 0.05 2.30 13.31
CA CYS A 610 0.29 3.50 12.53
C CYS A 610 -0.61 4.64 12.98
N VAL A 611 -0.06 5.84 13.05
CA VAL A 611 -0.81 7.06 13.36
C VAL A 611 -0.63 8.04 12.24
N GLY A 612 -1.72 8.62 11.73
CA GLY A 612 -1.67 9.52 10.59
C GLY A 612 -2.87 10.46 10.53
N ASP A 613 -2.81 11.39 9.56
CA ASP A 613 -3.85 12.37 9.27
C ASP A 613 -4.16 12.31 7.77
N ASP A 614 -5.30 11.75 7.42
CA ASP A 614 -5.73 11.60 6.02
C ASP A 614 -6.04 12.94 5.34
N TRP A 615 -6.40 13.99 6.11
CA TRP A 615 -6.64 15.34 5.58
C TRP A 615 -5.36 16.08 5.19
N GLN A 616 -4.22 15.77 5.81
CA GLN A 616 -2.92 16.38 5.48
C GLN A 616 -2.23 15.74 4.29
N ALA A 617 -2.69 14.60 3.81
CA ALA A 617 -2.15 13.91 2.63
C ALA A 617 -2.39 14.65 1.29
N ILE A 618 -2.93 15.87 1.32
CA ILE A 618 -3.21 16.72 0.15
C ILE A 618 -1.93 17.14 -0.60
N TYR A 619 -0.77 17.07 0.05
CA TYR A 619 0.52 17.46 -0.54
C TYR A 619 1.17 16.30 -1.32
N ARG A 620 0.64 15.98 -2.51
CA ARG A 620 1.17 14.93 -3.44
C ARG A 620 2.59 15.17 -3.97
N PHE A 621 3.21 16.32 -3.69
CA PHE A 621 4.47 16.76 -4.32
C PHE A 621 5.76 16.06 -3.88
N GLN A 622 5.71 15.11 -2.92
CA GLN A 622 6.90 14.46 -2.38
C GLN A 622 6.87 12.93 -2.42
N ALA A 623 6.39 12.32 -3.51
CA ALA A 623 6.31 10.85 -3.65
C ALA A 623 5.49 10.14 -2.53
N ARG A 624 4.58 10.87 -1.88
CA ARG A 624 3.67 10.36 -0.86
C ARG A 624 2.52 9.63 -1.53
N ASP A 625 2.23 8.43 -1.09
CA ASP A 625 1.15 7.62 -1.65
C ASP A 625 0.04 7.42 -0.62
N ILE A 626 -1.01 8.24 -0.72
CA ILE A 626 -2.19 8.17 0.16
C ILE A 626 -2.89 6.81 0.08
N SER A 627 -2.64 6.02 -0.98
CA SER A 627 -3.25 4.71 -1.14
C SER A 627 -2.88 3.74 -0.01
N PHE A 628 -1.73 3.95 0.66
CA PHE A 628 -1.34 3.16 1.83
C PHE A 628 -2.18 3.48 3.07
N THR A 629 -2.70 4.69 3.19
CA THR A 629 -3.58 5.08 4.31
C THR A 629 -5.02 4.68 4.01
N THR A 630 -5.53 4.98 2.81
CA THR A 630 -6.91 4.66 2.41
C THR A 630 -7.13 3.18 2.11
N GLY A 631 -6.10 2.45 1.66
CA GLY A 631 -6.07 1.01 1.40
C GLY A 631 -5.22 0.23 2.40
N PHE A 632 -5.13 0.70 3.64
CA PHE A 632 -4.26 0.13 4.67
C PHE A 632 -4.52 -1.37 4.91
N ASP A 633 -5.78 -1.77 4.98
CA ASP A 633 -6.21 -3.16 5.15
C ASP A 633 -5.87 -4.04 3.94
N ALA A 634 -5.94 -3.48 2.73
CA ALA A 634 -5.54 -4.19 1.52
C ALA A 634 -4.03 -4.46 1.48
N PHE A 635 -3.22 -3.55 2.04
CA PHE A 635 -1.76 -3.68 2.05
C PHE A 635 -1.23 -4.52 3.22
N PHE A 636 -1.70 -4.26 4.45
CA PHE A 636 -1.21 -4.92 5.66
C PHE A 636 -2.06 -6.14 6.09
N GLY A 637 -3.31 -6.25 5.66
CA GLY A 637 -4.24 -7.30 6.08
C GLY A 637 -5.19 -6.85 7.19
N ALA A 638 -5.70 -7.79 7.98
CA ALA A 638 -6.70 -7.54 9.02
C ALA A 638 -6.35 -6.36 9.92
N THR A 639 -7.15 -5.31 9.87
CA THR A 639 -6.89 -4.00 10.48
C THR A 639 -8.02 -3.56 11.41
N LYS A 640 -7.66 -2.86 12.48
CA LYS A 640 -8.58 -2.07 13.29
C LYS A 640 -8.27 -0.59 13.11
N SER A 641 -9.21 0.16 12.57
CA SER A 641 -9.13 1.63 12.48
C SER A 641 -9.81 2.28 13.68
N THR A 642 -9.20 3.36 14.18
CA THR A 642 -9.74 4.23 15.25
C THR A 642 -9.62 5.67 14.77
N THR A 643 -10.69 6.44 14.84
CA THR A 643 -10.74 7.86 14.43
C THR A 643 -10.99 8.74 15.64
#